data_e065d6a5fa074080e1ea3944badf40f9
#
_entry.id   e065d6a5fa074080e1ea3944badf40f9
#
_cell.length_a   1.000
_cell.length_b   1.000
_cell.length_c   1.000
_cell.angle_alpha   90.00
_cell.angle_beta   90.00
_cell.angle_gamma   90.00
#
_symmetry.space_group_name_H-M   'P 1'
#
loop_
_entity.id
_entity.type
_entity.pdbx_description
1 polymer ?
#
loop_
_entity_poly.entity_id
_entity_poly.type
_entity_poly.pdbx_seq_one_letter_code
_entity_poly.pdbx_strand_id
1 'polypeptide(L)'
;MIASTLFALGVFAAFAQETVSVGGTVSPDRVERLFEAFDLEAPALAPVREYVQNRDWGSACDALLTYYRQADNPAFPQTAERPAHSDAAVAIADAALNDTFTFYEQTATVPRLPDGGLQWDYTGPEGDKEWAWALNRHKHLDWLLTAYQMTGDAKYAAAWSDSVRDWVLQNPYAEPNENPLVWRGLETQFRVRAWARGFYALQDEPAFTAEARILLLSSIPDHARYLRSFHKETSNWIAMELNGLATAGVAWPEFRDAEAWVDYSVDRLTKELTAQVYPDGAQMELTASYHRVTLINFESLVDLLRHTQYELPVAFPETIESMWNYLAYTLRPTGYSPLNNDSDFDHNGPGLVQKASDLNRPDWAFVATNGANGTQPDGLPSRVFPWAGQLIMRSGWDRDAHWAFFDAGPMGIGHRHADKLHLSVSAYGRDILVDGGRYTYVGGEWRNYFTGSASHNVILIDGQGQRNHPFATDTPMDDHFVTAPEYDLGYGVFESGFGDVEGDVKHERLVYYKRGGYWIVVDRITTDRSRRVTALWHFHPDCTVTIEGQSAVSTDADAGNVRIVPSSGTEWDVSLAAGQEEPEIQGWWSREYNHKAPSPAVVYDRNISGTETFAWLIVPAKGVPPEATFDADVNHDTVECNVAFGETNNTVYLEVANKPLAR
;
A
#
# COMPACT_ATOMS: atom_id res chain seq x y z
N MET A 1 8.02 -82.22 20.70
CA MET A 1 7.55 -81.04 21.47
C MET A 1 7.13 -79.97 20.46
N ILE A 2 5.83 -79.86 20.25
CA ILE A 2 5.19 -79.05 19.19
C ILE A 2 4.80 -77.77 19.89
N ALA A 3 5.30 -76.61 19.38
CA ALA A 3 4.90 -75.28 19.82
C ALA A 3 3.90 -74.73 18.80
N SER A 4 2.67 -74.52 19.20
CA SER A 4 1.58 -73.96 18.43
C SER A 4 1.66 -72.43 18.50
N THR A 5 1.80 -71.78 17.33
CA THR A 5 1.71 -70.36 17.21
C THR A 5 0.28 -70.00 16.81
N LEU A 6 -0.44 -69.33 17.70
CA LEU A 6 -1.74 -68.74 17.42
C LEU A 6 -1.54 -67.39 16.64
N PHE A 7 -2.05 -67.32 15.42
CA PHE A 7 -2.24 -66.08 14.67
C PHE A 7 -3.59 -65.48 15.10
N ALA A 8 -3.55 -64.29 15.74
CA ALA A 8 -4.73 -63.48 15.98
C ALA A 8 -5.03 -62.66 14.71
N LEU A 9 -6.05 -63.02 13.97
CA LEU A 9 -6.64 -62.15 12.95
C LEU A 9 -7.40 -61.00 13.63
N GLY A 10 -6.81 -59.82 13.63
CA GLY A 10 -7.52 -58.57 13.94
C GLY A 10 -8.42 -58.20 12.76
N VAL A 11 -9.71 -58.36 12.94
CA VAL A 11 -10.71 -57.81 12.03
C VAL A 11 -10.78 -56.31 12.29
N PHE A 12 -10.15 -55.53 11.43
CA PHE A 12 -10.44 -54.09 11.34
C PHE A 12 -11.83 -53.98 10.68
N ALA A 13 -12.87 -53.78 11.48
CA ALA A 13 -14.14 -53.28 11.00
C ALA A 13 -13.92 -51.82 10.56
N ALA A 14 -13.82 -51.59 9.26
CA ALA A 14 -13.97 -50.25 8.68
C ALA A 14 -15.43 -49.83 8.94
N PHE A 15 -15.65 -48.99 9.93
CA PHE A 15 -16.90 -48.25 10.06
C PHE A 15 -17.02 -47.37 8.84
N ALA A 16 -17.88 -47.71 7.89
CA ALA A 16 -18.35 -46.80 6.89
C ALA A 16 -19.00 -45.62 7.63
N GLN A 17 -18.39 -44.44 7.57
CA GLN A 17 -19.01 -43.23 8.09
C GLN A 17 -20.33 -43.03 7.33
N GLU A 18 -21.45 -43.04 8.05
CA GLU A 18 -22.74 -42.64 7.47
C GLU A 18 -22.64 -41.21 6.98
N THR A 19 -22.83 -40.98 5.68
CA THR A 19 -22.89 -39.64 5.10
C THR A 19 -24.30 -39.11 5.30
N VAL A 20 -24.39 -37.88 5.82
CA VAL A 20 -25.67 -37.17 5.90
C VAL A 20 -26.14 -36.86 4.49
N SER A 21 -27.43 -36.95 4.24
CA SER A 21 -28.06 -36.80 2.91
C SER A 21 -28.06 -35.32 2.39
N VAL A 22 -26.99 -34.61 2.58
CA VAL A 22 -26.73 -33.29 1.97
C VAL A 22 -25.73 -33.49 0.83
N GLY A 23 -26.16 -34.24 -0.20
CA GLY A 23 -25.32 -34.44 -1.40
C GLY A 23 -24.12 -35.39 -1.28
N GLY A 24 -23.93 -36.13 -0.16
CA GLY A 24 -23.14 -37.37 -0.18
C GLY A 24 -21.74 -37.35 0.45
N THR A 25 -21.09 -36.22 0.81
CA THR A 25 -19.69 -36.22 1.30
C THR A 25 -19.46 -35.49 2.64
N VAL A 26 -20.47 -34.84 3.21
CA VAL A 26 -20.32 -34.21 4.53
C VAL A 26 -20.51 -35.25 5.62
N SER A 27 -19.46 -35.50 6.43
CA SER A 27 -19.54 -36.47 7.52
C SER A 27 -20.46 -35.97 8.64
N PRO A 28 -21.18 -36.93 9.34
CA PRO A 28 -22.00 -36.57 10.49
C PRO A 28 -21.25 -35.77 11.57
N ASP A 29 -20.00 -36.13 11.86
CA ASP A 29 -19.16 -35.46 12.85
C ASP A 29 -18.90 -33.97 12.44
N ARG A 30 -18.76 -33.68 11.17
CA ARG A 30 -18.60 -32.30 10.69
C ARG A 30 -19.89 -31.52 10.84
N VAL A 31 -21.02 -32.12 10.54
CA VAL A 31 -22.34 -31.52 10.72
C VAL A 31 -22.64 -31.26 12.20
N GLU A 32 -22.32 -32.23 13.08
CA GLU A 32 -22.50 -32.07 14.51
C GLU A 32 -21.68 -30.88 15.04
N ARG A 33 -20.38 -30.79 14.69
CA ARG A 33 -19.54 -29.64 15.05
C ARG A 33 -20.03 -28.31 14.51
N LEU A 34 -20.60 -28.31 13.29
CA LEU A 34 -21.22 -27.11 12.72
C LEU A 34 -22.34 -26.61 13.63
N PHE A 35 -23.27 -27.46 14.03
CA PHE A 35 -24.40 -27.06 14.87
C PHE A 35 -24.00 -26.76 16.31
N GLU A 36 -22.92 -27.35 16.82
CA GLU A 36 -22.33 -26.94 18.11
C GLU A 36 -21.79 -25.52 18.10
N ALA A 37 -21.34 -25.02 16.94
CA ALA A 37 -20.83 -23.66 16.80
C ALA A 37 -21.93 -22.60 16.65
N PHE A 38 -23.16 -22.99 16.28
CA PHE A 38 -24.29 -22.07 16.16
C PHE A 38 -24.96 -21.74 17.50
N ASP A 39 -25.48 -20.54 17.65
CA ASP A 39 -26.40 -20.16 18.72
C ASP A 39 -27.83 -20.65 18.37
N LEU A 40 -28.09 -21.92 18.66
CA LEU A 40 -29.39 -22.53 18.38
C LEU A 40 -30.52 -22.01 19.28
N GLU A 41 -30.21 -21.20 20.33
CA GLU A 41 -31.25 -20.57 21.16
C GLU A 41 -31.82 -19.32 20.47
N ALA A 42 -31.17 -18.78 19.43
CA ALA A 42 -31.70 -17.69 18.64
C ALA A 42 -33.09 -18.05 18.08
N PRO A 43 -34.12 -17.18 18.25
CA PRO A 43 -35.49 -17.47 17.82
C PRO A 43 -35.61 -17.84 16.35
N ALA A 44 -34.79 -17.24 15.47
CA ALA A 44 -34.78 -17.47 14.04
C ALA A 44 -34.34 -18.91 13.68
N LEU A 45 -33.55 -19.58 14.54
CA LEU A 45 -33.07 -20.94 14.35
C LEU A 45 -33.92 -22.00 15.06
N ALA A 46 -35.07 -21.64 15.62
CA ALA A 46 -35.96 -22.61 16.30
C ALA A 46 -36.30 -23.86 15.45
N PRO A 47 -36.58 -23.76 14.13
CA PRO A 47 -36.81 -24.94 13.29
C PRO A 47 -35.55 -25.83 13.17
N VAL A 48 -34.37 -25.23 13.09
CA VAL A 48 -33.09 -25.94 13.03
C VAL A 48 -32.82 -26.70 14.34
N ARG A 49 -33.01 -26.01 15.47
CA ARG A 49 -32.83 -26.57 16.81
C ARG A 49 -33.63 -27.85 17.03
N GLU A 50 -34.90 -27.90 16.60
CA GLU A 50 -35.75 -29.07 16.74
C GLU A 50 -35.15 -30.31 16.09
N TYR A 51 -34.64 -30.18 14.86
CA TYR A 51 -33.98 -31.26 14.14
C TYR A 51 -32.65 -31.66 14.77
N VAL A 52 -31.84 -30.71 15.23
CA VAL A 52 -30.57 -30.95 15.90
C VAL A 52 -30.76 -31.70 17.20
N GLN A 53 -31.78 -31.36 18.00
CA GLN A 53 -32.12 -32.07 19.24
C GLN A 53 -32.49 -33.54 19.00
N ASN A 54 -33.08 -33.83 17.85
CA ASN A 54 -33.45 -35.18 17.43
C ASN A 54 -32.32 -35.91 16.67
N ARG A 55 -31.16 -35.25 16.46
CA ARG A 55 -30.03 -35.73 15.64
C ARG A 55 -30.43 -36.06 14.19
N ASP A 56 -31.49 -35.41 13.69
CA ASP A 56 -31.87 -35.46 12.28
C ASP A 56 -31.03 -34.46 11.50
N TRP A 57 -29.79 -34.82 11.22
CA TRP A 57 -28.80 -33.94 10.58
C TRP A 57 -29.19 -33.50 9.19
N GLY A 58 -29.88 -34.34 8.42
CA GLY A 58 -30.36 -34.00 7.09
C GLY A 58 -31.39 -32.87 7.12
N SER A 59 -32.44 -33.05 7.91
CA SER A 59 -33.47 -32.03 8.09
C SER A 59 -32.96 -30.76 8.74
N ALA A 60 -31.98 -30.89 9.66
CA ALA A 60 -31.32 -29.73 10.28
C ALA A 60 -30.55 -28.88 9.25
N CYS A 61 -29.79 -29.53 8.34
CA CYS A 61 -29.12 -28.84 7.24
C CYS A 61 -30.09 -28.16 6.28
N ASP A 62 -31.17 -28.84 5.87
CA ASP A 62 -32.20 -28.29 4.96
C ASP A 62 -32.91 -27.09 5.60
N ALA A 63 -33.24 -27.17 6.89
CA ALA A 63 -33.81 -26.04 7.65
C ALA A 63 -32.84 -24.85 7.74
N LEU A 64 -31.54 -25.08 8.01
CA LEU A 64 -30.53 -24.03 8.05
C LEU A 64 -30.35 -23.35 6.69
N LEU A 65 -30.28 -24.12 5.60
CA LEU A 65 -30.18 -23.55 4.24
C LEU A 65 -31.45 -22.81 3.83
N THR A 66 -32.62 -23.27 4.30
CA THR A 66 -33.88 -22.54 4.11
C THR A 66 -33.90 -21.21 4.85
N TYR A 67 -33.37 -21.18 6.08
CA TYR A 67 -33.18 -19.97 6.84
C TYR A 67 -32.30 -18.95 6.06
N TYR A 68 -31.12 -19.34 5.59
CA TYR A 68 -30.23 -18.42 4.87
C TYR A 68 -30.79 -17.92 3.54
N ARG A 69 -31.62 -18.67 2.85
CA ARG A 69 -32.33 -18.17 1.64
C ARG A 69 -33.31 -17.05 1.95
N GLN A 70 -33.84 -17.00 3.19
CA GLN A 70 -34.82 -16.01 3.62
C GLN A 70 -34.18 -14.89 4.46
N ALA A 71 -32.98 -15.11 4.94
CA ALA A 71 -32.25 -14.14 5.77
C ALA A 71 -31.80 -12.97 4.92
N ASP A 72 -32.09 -11.76 5.39
CA ASP A 72 -31.57 -10.53 4.82
C ASP A 72 -30.34 -10.11 5.64
N ASN A 73 -29.20 -9.93 4.98
CA ASN A 73 -28.00 -9.38 5.60
C ASN A 73 -27.63 -8.08 4.88
N PRO A 74 -27.91 -6.90 5.48
CA PRO A 74 -27.69 -5.61 4.81
C PRO A 74 -26.21 -5.34 4.44
N ALA A 75 -25.26 -5.98 5.10
CA ALA A 75 -23.83 -5.87 4.76
C ALA A 75 -23.48 -6.70 3.51
N PHE A 76 -24.30 -7.69 3.14
CA PHE A 76 -24.11 -8.59 2.01
C PHE A 76 -25.43 -8.74 1.23
N PRO A 77 -25.86 -7.70 0.50
CA PRO A 77 -27.15 -7.75 -0.21
C PRO A 77 -27.14 -8.84 -1.28
N GLN A 78 -28.21 -9.63 -1.33
CA GLN A 78 -28.39 -10.70 -2.35
C GLN A 78 -28.50 -10.12 -3.76
N THR A 79 -29.08 -8.93 -3.90
CA THR A 79 -29.27 -8.23 -5.17
C THR A 79 -28.25 -7.07 -5.30
N ALA A 80 -27.02 -7.40 -5.64
CA ALA A 80 -26.07 -6.36 -6.07
C ALA A 80 -26.45 -5.85 -7.48
N GLU A 81 -26.14 -4.58 -7.79
CA GLU A 81 -26.25 -4.07 -9.15
C GLU A 81 -25.48 -4.96 -10.12
N ARG A 82 -26.13 -5.31 -11.24
CA ARG A 82 -25.47 -6.14 -12.26
C ARG A 82 -24.32 -5.35 -12.88
N PRO A 83 -23.06 -5.86 -12.80
CA PRO A 83 -21.92 -5.16 -13.38
C PRO A 83 -22.11 -4.97 -14.89
N ALA A 84 -21.53 -3.89 -15.43
CA ALA A 84 -21.47 -3.70 -16.88
C ALA A 84 -20.71 -4.86 -17.54
N HIS A 85 -21.17 -5.33 -18.70
CA HIS A 85 -20.53 -6.45 -19.40
C HIS A 85 -19.10 -6.12 -19.80
N SER A 86 -18.18 -7.07 -19.58
CA SER A 86 -16.77 -6.98 -19.95
C SER A 86 -16.28 -8.32 -20.49
N ASP A 87 -15.94 -8.36 -21.77
CA ASP A 87 -15.39 -9.57 -22.41
C ASP A 87 -14.09 -10.02 -21.74
N ALA A 88 -13.25 -9.08 -21.28
CA ALA A 88 -12.01 -9.37 -20.56
C ALA A 88 -12.28 -10.06 -19.21
N ALA A 89 -13.25 -9.58 -18.44
CA ALA A 89 -13.65 -10.21 -17.17
C ALA A 89 -14.22 -11.61 -17.38
N VAL A 90 -15.02 -11.79 -18.42
CA VAL A 90 -15.57 -13.11 -18.80
C VAL A 90 -14.45 -14.06 -19.21
N ALA A 91 -13.46 -13.60 -20.00
CA ALA A 91 -12.33 -14.43 -20.43
C ALA A 91 -11.47 -14.91 -19.24
N ILE A 92 -11.26 -14.05 -18.24
CA ILE A 92 -10.54 -14.42 -16.99
C ILE A 92 -11.31 -15.50 -16.23
N ALA A 93 -12.64 -15.36 -16.11
CA ALA A 93 -13.49 -16.37 -15.48
C ALA A 93 -13.54 -17.68 -16.28
N ASP A 94 -13.57 -17.63 -17.61
CA ASP A 94 -13.52 -18.82 -18.48
C ASP A 94 -12.17 -19.56 -18.36
N ALA A 95 -11.06 -18.87 -18.16
CA ALA A 95 -9.78 -19.50 -17.85
C ALA A 95 -9.84 -20.24 -16.49
N ALA A 96 -10.45 -19.62 -15.47
CA ALA A 96 -10.62 -20.23 -14.16
C ALA A 96 -11.48 -21.53 -14.20
N LEU A 97 -12.43 -21.64 -15.13
CA LEU A 97 -13.18 -22.92 -15.34
C LEU A 97 -12.27 -24.10 -15.74
N ASN A 98 -11.09 -23.81 -16.24
CA ASN A 98 -10.09 -24.79 -16.65
C ASN A 98 -8.88 -24.82 -15.71
N ASP A 99 -9.06 -24.45 -14.44
CA ASP A 99 -8.02 -24.37 -13.41
C ASP A 99 -6.81 -23.48 -13.81
N THR A 100 -7.02 -22.55 -14.74
CA THR A 100 -5.97 -21.68 -15.28
C THR A 100 -6.11 -20.27 -14.68
N PHE A 101 -5.07 -19.82 -14.00
CA PHE A 101 -5.04 -18.55 -13.28
C PHE A 101 -3.82 -17.72 -13.67
N THR A 102 -3.97 -16.41 -13.64
CA THR A 102 -2.88 -15.46 -13.84
C THR A 102 -2.68 -14.66 -12.57
N PHE A 103 -1.51 -14.80 -11.95
CA PHE A 103 -1.08 -14.00 -10.82
C PHE A 103 0.31 -13.43 -11.11
N TYR A 104 0.52 -12.14 -10.82
CA TYR A 104 1.81 -11.46 -11.02
C TYR A 104 2.39 -11.66 -12.44
N GLU A 105 1.51 -11.53 -13.46
CA GLU A 105 1.82 -11.73 -14.88
C GLU A 105 2.22 -13.18 -15.28
N GLN A 106 2.21 -14.11 -14.33
CA GLN A 106 2.49 -15.52 -14.57
C GLN A 106 1.18 -16.31 -14.70
N THR A 107 0.95 -16.89 -15.85
CA THR A 107 -0.23 -17.76 -16.11
C THR A 107 0.17 -19.21 -15.98
N ALA A 108 -0.63 -19.96 -15.20
CA ALA A 108 -0.46 -21.41 -15.09
C ALA A 108 -1.79 -22.13 -14.89
N THR A 109 -1.85 -23.38 -15.36
CA THR A 109 -2.91 -24.32 -15.02
C THR A 109 -2.47 -25.09 -13.77
N VAL A 110 -3.26 -24.99 -12.71
CA VAL A 110 -2.98 -25.68 -11.44
C VAL A 110 -3.20 -27.19 -11.64
N PRO A 111 -2.25 -28.05 -11.25
CA PRO A 111 -2.43 -29.48 -11.33
C PRO A 111 -3.55 -29.99 -10.43
N ARG A 112 -4.18 -31.10 -10.85
CA ARG A 112 -5.09 -31.85 -10.00
C ARG A 112 -4.39 -33.03 -9.35
N LEU A 113 -4.75 -33.29 -8.10
CA LEU A 113 -4.29 -34.45 -7.31
C LEU A 113 -4.92 -35.75 -7.84
N PRO A 114 -4.39 -36.94 -7.47
CA PRO A 114 -4.94 -38.24 -7.94
C PRO A 114 -6.40 -38.47 -7.56
N ASP A 115 -6.92 -37.82 -6.51
CA ASP A 115 -8.32 -37.85 -6.08
C ASP A 115 -9.22 -36.87 -6.83
N GLY A 116 -8.63 -36.07 -7.74
CA GLY A 116 -9.31 -35.08 -8.56
C GLY A 116 -9.37 -33.68 -7.94
N GLY A 117 -8.91 -33.50 -6.70
CA GLY A 117 -8.82 -32.20 -6.02
C GLY A 117 -7.74 -31.31 -6.62
N LEU A 118 -7.88 -29.99 -6.47
CA LEU A 118 -6.89 -29.02 -6.94
C LEU A 118 -5.67 -29.03 -6.02
N GLN A 119 -4.47 -28.89 -6.58
CA GLN A 119 -3.24 -28.76 -5.79
C GLN A 119 -3.11 -27.32 -5.26
N TRP A 120 -3.72 -27.03 -4.12
CA TRP A 120 -3.80 -25.67 -3.53
C TRP A 120 -2.46 -25.10 -3.06
N ASP A 121 -1.44 -25.92 -2.86
CA ASP A 121 -0.07 -25.53 -2.50
C ASP A 121 0.86 -25.37 -3.71
N TYR A 122 0.31 -25.39 -4.93
CA TYR A 122 1.07 -25.18 -6.16
C TYR A 122 1.68 -23.78 -6.22
N THR A 123 3.00 -23.70 -6.36
CA THR A 123 3.78 -22.46 -6.30
C THR A 123 3.99 -21.78 -7.67
N GLY A 124 3.14 -22.11 -8.63
CA GLY A 124 3.24 -21.53 -9.98
C GLY A 124 4.38 -22.14 -10.82
N PRO A 125 4.57 -21.62 -12.05
CA PRO A 125 5.54 -22.19 -13.00
C PRO A 125 7.00 -22.00 -12.58
N GLU A 126 7.29 -21.00 -11.74
CA GLU A 126 8.65 -20.67 -11.29
C GLU A 126 8.93 -21.07 -9.84
N GLY A 127 7.98 -21.72 -9.17
CA GLY A 127 8.13 -22.14 -7.77
C GLY A 127 8.00 -20.99 -6.76
N ASP A 128 7.31 -19.90 -7.13
CA ASP A 128 7.12 -18.74 -6.28
C ASP A 128 5.99 -18.96 -5.26
N LYS A 129 6.29 -18.80 -3.97
CA LYS A 129 5.31 -18.89 -2.88
C LYS A 129 4.20 -17.84 -2.97
N GLU A 130 4.49 -16.64 -3.50
CA GLU A 130 3.49 -15.59 -3.69
C GLU A 130 2.39 -16.05 -4.65
N TRP A 131 2.72 -16.88 -5.63
CA TRP A 131 1.74 -17.46 -6.54
C TRP A 131 0.75 -18.40 -5.81
N ALA A 132 1.25 -19.30 -4.93
CA ALA A 132 0.43 -20.16 -4.09
C ALA A 132 -0.45 -19.33 -3.12
N TRP A 133 0.10 -18.29 -2.52
CA TRP A 133 -0.66 -17.39 -1.67
C TRP A 133 -1.76 -16.66 -2.45
N ALA A 134 -1.48 -16.17 -3.64
CA ALA A 134 -2.50 -15.54 -4.49
C ALA A 134 -3.65 -16.49 -4.85
N LEU A 135 -3.36 -17.77 -5.13
CA LEU A 135 -4.37 -18.80 -5.34
C LEU A 135 -5.26 -18.97 -4.11
N ASN A 136 -4.66 -19.04 -2.90
CA ASN A 136 -5.37 -19.24 -1.63
C ASN A 136 -6.08 -17.97 -1.11
N ARG A 137 -5.88 -16.79 -1.71
CA ARG A 137 -6.73 -15.59 -1.50
C ARG A 137 -8.10 -15.71 -2.14
N HIS A 138 -8.31 -16.71 -2.95
CA HIS A 138 -9.57 -16.99 -3.66
C HIS A 138 -10.06 -15.82 -4.54
N LYS A 139 -9.18 -15.01 -5.10
CA LYS A 139 -9.57 -13.94 -6.05
C LYS A 139 -10.35 -14.48 -7.24
N HIS A 140 -10.09 -15.71 -7.66
CA HIS A 140 -10.82 -16.38 -8.74
C HIS A 140 -12.32 -16.56 -8.42
N LEU A 141 -12.71 -16.65 -7.17
CA LEU A 141 -14.12 -16.68 -6.78
C LEU A 141 -14.81 -15.35 -7.06
N ASP A 142 -14.13 -14.22 -6.90
CA ASP A 142 -14.68 -12.91 -7.28
C ASP A 142 -14.82 -12.81 -8.82
N TRP A 143 -13.87 -13.37 -9.58
CA TRP A 143 -13.97 -13.39 -11.04
C TRP A 143 -15.16 -14.23 -11.51
N LEU A 144 -15.35 -15.43 -10.95
CA LEU A 144 -16.48 -16.32 -11.24
C LEU A 144 -17.81 -15.66 -10.84
N LEU A 145 -17.90 -15.06 -9.65
CA LEU A 145 -19.10 -14.35 -9.20
C LEU A 145 -19.43 -13.17 -10.11
N THR A 146 -18.45 -12.37 -10.49
CA THR A 146 -18.64 -11.25 -11.42
C THR A 146 -19.13 -11.70 -12.78
N ALA A 147 -18.55 -12.77 -13.34
CA ALA A 147 -18.99 -13.33 -14.62
C ALA A 147 -20.42 -13.91 -14.54
N TYR A 148 -20.77 -14.58 -13.43
CA TYR A 148 -22.14 -15.00 -13.17
C TYR A 148 -23.12 -13.82 -13.13
N GLN A 149 -22.78 -12.78 -12.39
CA GLN A 149 -23.61 -11.57 -12.30
C GLN A 149 -23.77 -10.86 -13.65
N MET A 150 -22.73 -10.84 -14.49
CA MET A 150 -22.76 -10.25 -15.83
C MET A 150 -23.62 -11.06 -16.82
N THR A 151 -23.48 -12.38 -16.80
CA THR A 151 -24.02 -13.26 -17.86
C THR A 151 -25.27 -14.01 -17.45
N GLY A 152 -25.44 -14.34 -16.16
CA GLY A 152 -26.44 -15.26 -15.66
C GLY A 152 -26.15 -16.74 -15.98
N ASP A 153 -24.94 -17.07 -16.47
CA ASP A 153 -24.57 -18.44 -16.81
C ASP A 153 -24.15 -19.23 -15.56
N ALA A 154 -24.97 -20.23 -15.23
CA ALA A 154 -24.81 -21.07 -14.03
C ALA A 154 -23.48 -21.83 -13.97
N LYS A 155 -22.74 -21.96 -15.09
CA LYS A 155 -21.41 -22.61 -15.09
C LYS A 155 -20.43 -21.93 -14.15
N TYR A 156 -20.50 -20.60 -14.00
CA TYR A 156 -19.62 -19.85 -13.09
C TYR A 156 -20.00 -20.05 -11.63
N ALA A 157 -21.30 -20.12 -11.32
CA ALA A 157 -21.75 -20.45 -9.97
C ALA A 157 -21.43 -21.91 -9.60
N ALA A 158 -21.49 -22.85 -10.55
CA ALA A 158 -21.06 -24.23 -10.35
C ALA A 158 -19.56 -24.30 -10.04
N ALA A 159 -18.72 -23.63 -10.83
CA ALA A 159 -17.27 -23.59 -10.59
C ALA A 159 -16.93 -22.92 -9.25
N TRP A 160 -17.67 -21.87 -8.85
CA TRP A 160 -17.55 -21.24 -7.53
C TRP A 160 -17.86 -22.24 -6.41
N SER A 161 -18.96 -22.96 -6.53
CA SER A 161 -19.41 -24.03 -5.61
C SER A 161 -18.36 -25.14 -5.48
N ASP A 162 -17.86 -25.63 -6.62
CA ASP A 162 -16.86 -26.69 -6.67
C ASP A 162 -15.53 -26.27 -6.06
N SER A 163 -15.08 -25.02 -6.31
CA SER A 163 -13.83 -24.49 -5.72
C SER A 163 -13.89 -24.42 -4.20
N VAL A 164 -15.01 -23.94 -3.64
CA VAL A 164 -15.20 -23.88 -2.19
C VAL A 164 -15.24 -25.29 -1.58
N ARG A 165 -16.03 -26.17 -2.20
CA ARG A 165 -16.13 -27.57 -1.77
C ARG A 165 -14.78 -28.26 -1.76
N ASP A 166 -14.05 -28.15 -2.86
CA ASP A 166 -12.74 -28.77 -3.04
C ASP A 166 -11.74 -28.24 -2.01
N TRP A 167 -11.67 -26.91 -1.85
CA TRP A 167 -10.76 -26.30 -0.89
C TRP A 167 -11.01 -26.77 0.55
N VAL A 168 -12.28 -26.80 0.99
CA VAL A 168 -12.64 -27.22 2.37
C VAL A 168 -12.34 -28.69 2.62
N LEU A 169 -12.46 -29.54 1.62
CA LEU A 169 -12.16 -30.98 1.75
C LEU A 169 -10.66 -31.27 1.70
N GLN A 170 -9.90 -30.56 0.86
CA GLN A 170 -8.47 -30.77 0.69
C GLN A 170 -7.63 -30.13 1.80
N ASN A 171 -8.12 -29.07 2.44
CA ASN A 171 -7.35 -28.25 3.36
C ASN A 171 -8.01 -28.16 4.75
N PRO A 172 -7.94 -29.24 5.55
CA PRO A 172 -8.41 -29.19 6.93
C PRO A 172 -7.66 -28.10 7.69
N TYR A 173 -8.24 -27.63 8.80
CA TYR A 173 -7.61 -26.62 9.66
C TYR A 173 -6.17 -27.01 10.01
N ALA A 174 -5.27 -26.06 9.83
CA ALA A 174 -3.86 -26.20 10.19
C ALA A 174 -3.39 -24.95 10.95
N GLU A 175 -2.56 -25.15 11.95
CA GLU A 175 -1.91 -24.07 12.69
C GLU A 175 -0.76 -23.44 11.86
N PRO A 176 -0.26 -22.24 12.24
CA PRO A 176 0.87 -21.63 11.57
C PRO A 176 2.06 -22.58 11.42
N ASN A 177 2.66 -22.60 10.24
CA ASN A 177 3.78 -23.47 9.83
C ASN A 177 3.45 -24.96 9.57
N GLU A 178 2.26 -25.43 9.81
CA GLU A 178 1.84 -26.80 9.41
C GLU A 178 1.53 -26.83 7.90
N ASN A 179 0.81 -25.82 7.38
CA ASN A 179 0.56 -25.66 5.95
C ASN A 179 0.66 -24.17 5.55
N PRO A 180 1.86 -23.57 5.53
CA PRO A 180 2.06 -22.13 5.39
C PRO A 180 1.76 -21.58 3.99
N LEU A 181 1.56 -22.44 2.99
CA LEU A 181 1.15 -22.00 1.64
C LEU A 181 -0.37 -21.83 1.53
N VAL A 182 -1.15 -22.47 2.40
CA VAL A 182 -2.61 -22.48 2.35
C VAL A 182 -3.23 -21.75 3.55
N TRP A 183 -2.71 -22.03 4.76
CA TRP A 183 -3.16 -21.38 6.00
C TRP A 183 -2.18 -20.30 6.45
N ARG A 184 -2.50 -19.04 6.14
CA ARG A 184 -1.81 -17.83 6.60
C ARG A 184 -2.85 -16.73 6.78
N GLY A 185 -2.64 -15.81 7.71
CA GLY A 185 -3.62 -14.78 8.08
C GLY A 185 -4.15 -13.97 6.89
N LEU A 186 -3.27 -13.50 6.01
CA LEU A 186 -3.69 -12.74 4.82
C LEU A 186 -4.60 -13.56 3.89
N GLU A 187 -4.24 -14.78 3.56
CA GLU A 187 -5.05 -15.63 2.68
C GLU A 187 -6.37 -15.99 3.32
N THR A 188 -6.35 -16.26 4.63
CA THR A 188 -7.54 -16.62 5.41
C THR A 188 -8.57 -15.47 5.40
N GLN A 189 -8.14 -14.22 5.61
CA GLN A 189 -9.05 -13.07 5.59
C GLN A 189 -9.63 -12.78 4.20
N PHE A 190 -8.81 -12.86 3.14
CA PHE A 190 -9.31 -12.67 1.77
C PHE A 190 -10.35 -13.73 1.40
N ARG A 191 -10.09 -14.98 1.78
CA ARG A 191 -10.97 -16.11 1.55
C ARG A 191 -12.32 -15.93 2.25
N VAL A 192 -12.33 -15.57 3.54
CA VAL A 192 -13.58 -15.30 4.29
C VAL A 192 -14.40 -14.20 3.61
N ARG A 193 -13.75 -13.12 3.18
CA ARG A 193 -14.44 -12.01 2.50
C ARG A 193 -15.02 -12.40 1.14
N ALA A 194 -14.29 -13.18 0.34
CA ALA A 194 -14.78 -13.70 -0.93
C ALA A 194 -15.95 -14.67 -0.73
N TRP A 195 -15.86 -15.53 0.28
CA TRP A 195 -16.91 -16.48 0.62
C TRP A 195 -18.18 -15.80 1.11
N ALA A 196 -18.06 -14.76 1.97
CA ALA A 196 -19.23 -14.00 2.43
C ALA A 196 -20.00 -13.38 1.26
N ARG A 197 -19.30 -12.71 0.33
CA ARG A 197 -19.94 -12.13 -0.86
C ARG A 197 -20.66 -13.19 -1.72
N GLY A 198 -19.95 -14.26 -2.06
CA GLY A 198 -20.52 -15.31 -2.91
C GLY A 198 -21.63 -16.11 -2.21
N PHE A 199 -21.51 -16.37 -0.90
CA PHE A 199 -22.50 -17.07 -0.13
C PHE A 199 -23.88 -16.39 -0.22
N TYR A 200 -23.94 -15.09 -0.02
CA TYR A 200 -25.20 -14.33 -0.10
C TYR A 200 -25.65 -14.09 -1.54
N ALA A 201 -24.75 -13.76 -2.44
CA ALA A 201 -25.10 -13.48 -3.83
C ALA A 201 -25.63 -14.70 -4.60
N LEU A 202 -25.28 -15.92 -4.18
CA LEU A 202 -25.66 -17.17 -4.85
C LEU A 202 -26.73 -17.98 -4.08
N GLN A 203 -27.45 -17.38 -3.10
CA GLN A 203 -28.42 -18.12 -2.29
C GLN A 203 -29.55 -18.78 -3.11
N ASP A 204 -30.00 -18.13 -4.18
CA ASP A 204 -31.07 -18.63 -5.05
C ASP A 204 -30.54 -19.46 -6.23
N GLU A 205 -29.21 -19.62 -6.38
CA GLU A 205 -28.60 -20.33 -7.48
C GLU A 205 -28.44 -21.83 -7.14
N PRO A 206 -29.17 -22.74 -7.84
CA PRO A 206 -29.07 -24.17 -7.55
C PRO A 206 -27.70 -24.80 -7.82
N ALA A 207 -26.90 -24.18 -8.69
CA ALA A 207 -25.53 -24.62 -8.96
C ALA A 207 -24.58 -24.42 -7.75
N PHE A 208 -24.90 -23.51 -6.81
CA PHE A 208 -24.28 -23.48 -5.50
C PHE A 208 -24.93 -24.55 -4.62
N THR A 209 -24.33 -25.72 -4.57
CA THR A 209 -24.93 -26.94 -4.00
C THR A 209 -25.12 -26.84 -2.49
N ALA A 210 -26.11 -27.58 -1.97
CA ALA A 210 -26.35 -27.71 -0.54
C ALA A 210 -25.10 -28.22 0.21
N GLU A 211 -24.38 -29.18 -0.38
CA GLU A 211 -23.12 -29.70 0.15
C GLU A 211 -22.06 -28.60 0.30
N ALA A 212 -21.80 -27.81 -0.75
CA ALA A 212 -20.81 -26.74 -0.72
C ALA A 212 -21.17 -25.66 0.31
N ARG A 213 -22.47 -25.31 0.46
CA ARG A 213 -22.95 -24.38 1.48
C ARG A 213 -22.68 -24.88 2.90
N ILE A 214 -22.99 -26.14 3.20
CA ILE A 214 -22.74 -26.72 4.52
C ILE A 214 -21.23 -26.85 4.80
N LEU A 215 -20.43 -27.23 3.80
CA LEU A 215 -18.98 -27.29 3.92
C LEU A 215 -18.38 -25.92 4.21
N LEU A 216 -18.82 -24.88 3.47
CA LEU A 216 -18.42 -23.51 3.73
C LEU A 216 -18.73 -23.10 5.16
N LEU A 217 -19.98 -23.23 5.60
CA LEU A 217 -20.41 -22.86 6.95
C LEU A 217 -19.61 -23.64 8.01
N SER A 218 -19.34 -24.93 7.79
CA SER A 218 -18.59 -25.75 8.74
C SER A 218 -17.11 -25.34 8.90
N SER A 219 -16.59 -24.57 7.95
CA SER A 219 -15.20 -24.10 7.94
C SER A 219 -15.03 -22.69 8.53
N ILE A 220 -16.10 -21.90 8.65
CA ILE A 220 -16.03 -20.52 9.17
C ILE A 220 -15.47 -20.44 10.59
N PRO A 221 -15.86 -21.28 11.57
CA PRO A 221 -15.27 -21.26 12.91
C PRO A 221 -13.75 -21.48 12.91
N ASP A 222 -13.24 -22.32 12.02
CA ASP A 222 -11.80 -22.58 11.87
C ASP A 222 -11.06 -21.36 11.31
N HIS A 223 -11.65 -20.65 10.32
CA HIS A 223 -11.10 -19.40 9.79
C HIS A 223 -11.10 -18.31 10.86
N ALA A 224 -12.20 -18.15 11.60
CA ALA A 224 -12.30 -17.18 12.67
C ALA A 224 -11.30 -17.48 13.80
N ARG A 225 -11.17 -18.76 14.19
CA ARG A 225 -10.17 -19.20 15.17
C ARG A 225 -8.76 -18.88 14.73
N TYR A 226 -8.42 -19.11 13.45
CA TYR A 226 -7.10 -18.78 12.90
C TYR A 226 -6.83 -17.27 12.98
N LEU A 227 -7.74 -16.45 12.46
CA LEU A 227 -7.62 -14.99 12.47
C LEU A 227 -7.58 -14.41 13.88
N ARG A 228 -8.37 -14.98 14.81
CA ARG A 228 -8.41 -14.54 16.21
C ARG A 228 -7.13 -14.84 16.98
N SER A 229 -6.48 -15.98 16.68
CA SER A 229 -5.37 -16.51 17.46
C SER A 229 -4.00 -16.22 16.88
N PHE A 230 -3.90 -16.00 15.55
CA PHE A 230 -2.61 -15.95 14.85
C PHE A 230 -2.43 -14.75 13.93
N HIS A 231 -3.24 -13.67 14.10
CA HIS A 231 -3.00 -12.42 13.39
C HIS A 231 -1.67 -11.78 13.82
N LYS A 232 -1.14 -10.89 12.99
CA LYS A 232 0.03 -10.10 13.36
C LYS A 232 -0.27 -9.19 14.55
N GLU A 233 0.77 -8.90 15.33
CA GLU A 233 0.64 -7.99 16.47
C GLU A 233 0.46 -6.53 16.03
N THR A 234 1.09 -6.15 14.94
CA THR A 234 1.04 -4.79 14.37
C THR A 234 1.33 -4.82 12.86
N SER A 235 1.37 -3.71 12.20
CA SER A 235 1.56 -3.45 10.78
C SER A 235 0.25 -3.40 9.98
N ASN A 236 0.34 -3.12 8.68
CA ASN A 236 -0.81 -3.11 7.78
C ASN A 236 -1.56 -4.47 7.72
N TRP A 237 -0.88 -5.59 8.04
CA TRP A 237 -1.47 -6.93 8.01
C TRP A 237 -2.57 -7.12 9.04
N ILE A 238 -2.41 -6.61 10.28
CA ILE A 238 -3.44 -6.78 11.32
C ILE A 238 -4.77 -6.13 10.89
N ALA A 239 -4.72 -4.99 10.18
CA ALA A 239 -5.92 -4.35 9.68
C ALA A 239 -6.66 -5.25 8.69
N MET A 240 -5.94 -5.93 7.79
CA MET A 240 -6.53 -6.89 6.85
C MET A 240 -7.07 -8.13 7.56
N GLU A 241 -6.28 -8.73 8.44
CA GLU A 241 -6.62 -9.99 9.12
C GLU A 241 -7.86 -9.84 10.01
N LEU A 242 -7.95 -8.76 10.77
CA LEU A 242 -9.10 -8.50 11.63
C LEU A 242 -10.35 -8.02 10.87
N ASN A 243 -10.20 -7.41 9.70
CA ASN A 243 -11.34 -7.22 8.79
C ASN A 243 -11.95 -8.55 8.36
N GLY A 244 -11.13 -9.58 8.12
CA GLY A 244 -11.62 -10.93 7.83
C GLY A 244 -12.38 -11.52 9.01
N LEU A 245 -11.88 -11.35 10.24
CA LEU A 245 -12.55 -11.81 11.45
C LEU A 245 -13.89 -11.10 11.68
N ALA A 246 -13.91 -9.76 11.55
CA ALA A 246 -15.14 -8.98 11.62
C ALA A 246 -16.14 -9.40 10.53
N THR A 247 -15.64 -9.65 9.30
CA THR A 247 -16.48 -10.17 8.20
C THR A 247 -17.12 -11.50 8.56
N ALA A 248 -16.42 -12.42 9.20
CA ALA A 248 -17.00 -13.69 9.64
C ALA A 248 -18.16 -13.48 10.62
N GLY A 249 -18.01 -12.58 11.60
CA GLY A 249 -19.06 -12.27 12.57
C GLY A 249 -20.27 -11.55 11.98
N VAL A 250 -20.04 -10.62 11.06
CA VAL A 250 -21.13 -9.86 10.39
C VAL A 250 -21.85 -10.72 9.34
N ALA A 251 -21.10 -11.54 8.59
CA ALA A 251 -21.69 -12.39 7.56
C ALA A 251 -22.53 -13.52 8.14
N TRP A 252 -22.12 -14.09 9.26
CA TRP A 252 -22.81 -15.25 9.86
C TRP A 252 -23.04 -15.00 11.37
N PRO A 253 -23.95 -14.04 11.70
CA PRO A 253 -24.21 -13.63 13.11
C PRO A 253 -24.85 -14.74 13.95
N GLU A 254 -25.26 -15.83 13.33
CA GLU A 254 -25.84 -17.00 14.01
C GLU A 254 -24.79 -17.87 14.71
N PHE A 255 -23.50 -17.70 14.42
CA PHE A 255 -22.47 -18.37 15.20
C PHE A 255 -22.41 -17.80 16.63
N ARG A 256 -22.26 -18.68 17.62
CA ARG A 256 -22.22 -18.31 19.04
C ARG A 256 -21.17 -17.25 19.37
N ASP A 257 -20.04 -17.30 18.70
CA ASP A 257 -18.90 -16.40 18.94
C ASP A 257 -18.88 -15.20 17.98
N ALA A 258 -19.89 -15.04 17.11
CA ALA A 258 -19.90 -14.00 16.07
C ALA A 258 -19.76 -12.58 16.62
N GLU A 259 -20.52 -12.24 17.66
CA GLU A 259 -20.41 -10.95 18.35
C GLU A 259 -19.01 -10.73 18.92
N ALA A 260 -18.44 -11.73 19.59
CA ALA A 260 -17.09 -11.64 20.15
C ALA A 260 -15.99 -11.47 19.07
N TRP A 261 -16.21 -12.00 17.86
CA TRP A 261 -15.28 -11.77 16.74
C TRP A 261 -15.31 -10.31 16.27
N VAL A 262 -16.50 -9.72 16.16
CA VAL A 262 -16.66 -8.31 15.77
C VAL A 262 -16.10 -7.39 16.86
N ASP A 263 -16.51 -7.58 18.12
CA ASP A 263 -16.07 -6.76 19.25
C ASP A 263 -14.55 -6.76 19.40
N TYR A 264 -13.92 -7.93 19.29
CA TYR A 264 -12.47 -8.03 19.31
C TYR A 264 -11.81 -7.27 18.16
N SER A 265 -12.35 -7.40 16.96
CA SER A 265 -11.82 -6.71 15.78
C SER A 265 -11.93 -5.20 15.94
N VAL A 266 -13.07 -4.69 16.41
CA VAL A 266 -13.30 -3.25 16.66
C VAL A 266 -12.33 -2.72 17.73
N ASP A 267 -12.25 -3.39 18.89
CA ASP A 267 -11.34 -2.98 19.97
C ASP A 267 -9.87 -2.95 19.51
N ARG A 268 -9.44 -4.02 18.84
CA ARG A 268 -8.05 -4.17 18.43
C ARG A 268 -7.67 -3.22 17.30
N LEU A 269 -8.56 -3.03 16.30
CA LEU A 269 -8.31 -2.11 15.19
C LEU A 269 -8.38 -0.64 15.61
N THR A 270 -9.21 -0.30 16.60
CA THR A 270 -9.21 1.05 17.17
C THR A 270 -7.87 1.39 17.82
N LYS A 271 -7.30 0.47 18.58
CA LYS A 271 -5.97 0.63 19.19
C LYS A 271 -4.88 0.72 18.12
N GLU A 272 -4.98 -0.11 17.10
CA GLU A 272 -3.99 -0.17 16.04
C GLU A 272 -4.02 1.07 15.14
N LEU A 273 -5.20 1.59 14.81
CA LEU A 273 -5.34 2.84 14.06
C LEU A 273 -4.66 4.00 14.79
N THR A 274 -4.88 4.12 16.10
CA THR A 274 -4.21 5.15 16.93
C THR A 274 -2.69 4.95 16.99
N ALA A 275 -2.22 3.69 16.97
CA ALA A 275 -0.80 3.38 17.04
C ALA A 275 -0.06 3.54 15.71
N GLN A 276 -0.76 3.46 14.57
CA GLN A 276 -0.15 3.51 13.23
C GLN A 276 -0.31 4.84 12.51
N VAL A 277 -1.15 5.75 12.98
CA VAL A 277 -1.45 7.01 12.29
C VAL A 277 -1.06 8.19 13.17
N TYR A 278 -0.24 9.06 12.61
CA TYR A 278 0.14 10.31 13.26
C TYR A 278 -1.05 11.28 13.35
N PRO A 279 -1.02 12.25 14.29
CA PRO A 279 -2.08 13.24 14.42
C PRO A 279 -2.34 14.08 13.16
N ASP A 280 -1.38 14.22 12.25
CA ASP A 280 -1.50 14.90 10.97
C ASP A 280 -2.08 14.01 9.85
N GLY A 281 -2.48 12.78 10.18
CA GLY A 281 -3.09 11.83 9.27
C GLY A 281 -2.13 10.94 8.50
N ALA A 282 -0.81 11.18 8.57
CA ALA A 282 0.17 10.32 7.91
C ALA A 282 0.29 8.96 8.62
N GLN A 283 0.33 7.87 7.86
CA GLN A 283 0.56 6.53 8.40
C GLN A 283 2.07 6.33 8.64
N MET A 284 2.44 5.71 9.77
CA MET A 284 3.81 5.68 10.30
C MET A 284 4.85 4.91 9.45
N GLU A 285 4.43 4.18 8.41
CA GLU A 285 5.37 3.62 7.44
C GLU A 285 5.91 4.70 6.49
N LEU A 286 5.26 5.87 6.43
CA LEU A 286 5.64 7.05 5.65
C LEU A 286 5.87 6.75 4.17
N THR A 287 5.08 5.84 3.61
CA THR A 287 5.05 5.49 2.19
C THR A 287 3.67 5.72 1.62
N ALA A 288 3.56 6.40 0.48
CA ALA A 288 2.26 6.78 -0.08
C ALA A 288 1.39 5.56 -0.45
N SER A 289 1.98 4.50 -1.02
CA SER A 289 1.25 3.28 -1.38
C SER A 289 0.75 2.52 -0.16
N TYR A 290 1.59 2.32 0.88
CA TYR A 290 1.16 1.60 2.08
C TYR A 290 0.27 2.43 3.00
N HIS A 291 0.39 3.77 2.99
CA HIS A 291 -0.61 4.66 3.57
C HIS A 291 -2.00 4.36 2.99
N ARG A 292 -2.12 4.31 1.66
CA ARG A 292 -3.38 3.98 0.97
C ARG A 292 -3.87 2.57 1.27
N VAL A 293 -2.98 1.57 1.29
CA VAL A 293 -3.32 0.17 1.65
C VAL A 293 -3.89 0.12 3.07
N THR A 294 -3.24 0.77 4.02
CA THR A 294 -3.67 0.80 5.42
C THR A 294 -4.99 1.55 5.58
N LEU A 295 -5.12 2.72 4.95
CA LEU A 295 -6.34 3.53 4.93
C LEU A 295 -7.55 2.72 4.44
N ILE A 296 -7.46 2.08 3.27
CA ILE A 296 -8.56 1.29 2.69
C ILE A 296 -8.92 0.11 3.60
N ASN A 297 -7.95 -0.50 4.26
CA ASN A 297 -8.23 -1.62 5.16
C ASN A 297 -8.93 -1.19 6.45
N PHE A 298 -8.56 -0.07 7.05
CA PHE A 298 -9.31 0.49 8.17
C PHE A 298 -10.71 0.98 7.74
N GLU A 299 -10.81 1.64 6.59
CA GLU A 299 -12.08 2.09 6.04
C GLU A 299 -13.02 0.92 5.72
N SER A 300 -12.49 -0.24 5.30
CA SER A 300 -13.27 -1.45 5.07
C SER A 300 -14.04 -1.92 6.31
N LEU A 301 -13.54 -1.66 7.53
CA LEU A 301 -14.28 -1.93 8.75
C LEU A 301 -15.47 -0.97 8.90
N VAL A 302 -15.27 0.32 8.61
CA VAL A 302 -16.35 1.32 8.62
C VAL A 302 -17.47 0.91 7.67
N ASP A 303 -17.10 0.52 6.44
CA ASP A 303 -18.06 0.11 5.41
C ASP A 303 -18.80 -1.17 5.80
N LEU A 304 -18.10 -2.16 6.36
CA LEU A 304 -18.68 -3.42 6.82
C LEU A 304 -19.71 -3.18 7.93
N LEU A 305 -19.40 -2.30 8.88
CA LEU A 305 -20.24 -2.07 10.05
C LEU A 305 -21.38 -1.06 9.81
N ARG A 306 -21.33 -0.27 8.74
CA ARG A 306 -22.29 0.80 8.42
C ARG A 306 -23.76 0.33 8.43
N HIS A 307 -24.01 -0.91 8.07
CA HIS A 307 -25.34 -1.50 7.98
C HIS A 307 -25.64 -2.47 9.15
N THR A 308 -24.89 -2.38 10.21
CA THR A 308 -25.03 -3.24 11.38
C THR A 308 -25.40 -2.41 12.63
N GLN A 309 -25.60 -3.08 13.75
CA GLN A 309 -25.82 -2.43 15.06
C GLN A 309 -24.52 -2.09 15.80
N TYR A 310 -23.35 -2.48 15.25
CA TYR A 310 -22.08 -2.22 15.89
C TYR A 310 -21.66 -0.76 15.69
N GLU A 311 -21.19 -0.12 16.75
CA GLU A 311 -20.74 1.26 16.71
C GLU A 311 -19.21 1.33 16.80
N LEU A 312 -18.62 2.20 15.99
CA LEU A 312 -17.20 2.53 16.08
C LEU A 312 -17.00 3.73 17.01
N PRO A 313 -15.91 3.79 17.79
CA PRO A 313 -15.53 4.98 18.52
C PRO A 313 -15.44 6.19 17.57
N VAL A 314 -15.89 7.37 18.01
CA VAL A 314 -15.94 8.61 17.18
C VAL A 314 -14.57 8.94 16.57
N ALA A 315 -13.48 8.74 17.31
CA ALA A 315 -12.13 8.97 16.83
C ALA A 315 -11.74 8.07 15.63
N PHE A 316 -12.41 6.93 15.42
CA PHE A 316 -12.07 6.02 14.32
C PHE A 316 -12.36 6.64 12.94
N PRO A 317 -13.60 7.05 12.60
CA PRO A 317 -13.88 7.72 11.34
C PRO A 317 -13.17 9.07 11.20
N GLU A 318 -12.94 9.83 12.28
CA GLU A 318 -12.17 11.08 12.25
C GLU A 318 -10.72 10.84 11.83
N THR A 319 -10.08 9.78 12.32
CA THR A 319 -8.72 9.40 11.91
C THR A 319 -8.69 8.95 10.45
N ILE A 320 -9.68 8.19 9.99
CA ILE A 320 -9.82 7.81 8.56
C ILE A 320 -9.93 9.07 7.68
N GLU A 321 -10.73 10.06 8.09
CA GLU A 321 -10.84 11.32 7.37
C GLU A 321 -9.50 12.07 7.32
N SER A 322 -8.73 12.09 8.43
CA SER A 322 -7.40 12.71 8.44
C SER A 322 -6.41 11.99 7.53
N MET A 323 -6.48 10.67 7.40
CA MET A 323 -5.67 9.90 6.45
C MET A 323 -6.03 10.24 4.99
N TRP A 324 -7.32 10.35 4.66
CA TRP A 324 -7.75 10.84 3.34
C TRP A 324 -7.28 12.27 3.08
N ASN A 325 -7.29 13.12 4.11
CA ASN A 325 -6.80 14.50 4.03
C ASN A 325 -5.30 14.54 3.71
N TYR A 326 -4.48 13.71 4.37
CA TYR A 326 -3.06 13.56 4.04
C TYR A 326 -2.87 13.15 2.57
N LEU A 327 -3.58 12.09 2.09
CA LEU A 327 -3.49 11.64 0.70
C LEU A 327 -3.89 12.74 -0.29
N ALA A 328 -4.97 13.49 0.01
CA ALA A 328 -5.44 14.58 -0.84
C ALA A 328 -4.40 15.69 -1.01
N TYR A 329 -3.84 16.16 0.10
CA TYR A 329 -2.93 17.31 0.07
C TYR A 329 -1.49 16.97 -0.33
N THR A 330 -1.09 15.68 -0.30
CA THR A 330 0.19 15.23 -0.88
C THR A 330 0.11 14.94 -2.38
N LEU A 331 -1.09 14.82 -2.97
CA LEU A 331 -1.29 14.50 -4.38
C LEU A 331 -0.58 15.52 -5.29
N ARG A 332 0.13 15.05 -6.32
CA ARG A 332 0.75 15.91 -7.36
C ARG A 332 -0.28 16.52 -8.29
N PRO A 333 0.02 17.63 -8.96
CA PRO A 333 -0.84 18.18 -10.03
C PRO A 333 -1.12 17.20 -11.16
N THR A 334 -0.26 16.21 -11.36
CA THR A 334 -0.43 15.14 -12.33
C THR A 334 -1.45 14.07 -11.91
N GLY A 335 -1.99 14.12 -10.67
CA GLY A 335 -2.96 13.17 -10.11
C GLY A 335 -2.33 11.93 -9.46
N TYR A 336 -1.01 11.87 -9.39
CA TYR A 336 -0.26 10.78 -8.76
C TYR A 336 0.17 11.14 -7.35
N SER A 337 0.25 10.14 -6.47
CA SER A 337 0.83 10.30 -5.14
C SER A 337 2.35 10.40 -5.16
N PRO A 338 3.01 10.91 -4.11
CA PRO A 338 4.47 10.83 -3.99
C PRO A 338 4.99 9.41 -4.18
N LEU A 339 6.21 9.26 -4.71
CA LEU A 339 6.85 7.96 -4.96
C LEU A 339 7.86 7.60 -3.86
N ASN A 340 7.71 8.19 -2.68
CA ASN A 340 8.63 8.01 -1.55
C ASN A 340 8.55 6.60 -0.96
N ASN A 341 9.67 6.13 -0.45
CA ASN A 341 9.81 4.79 0.14
C ASN A 341 9.34 3.67 -0.83
N ASP A 342 8.81 2.54 -0.34
CA ASP A 342 8.29 1.45 -1.19
C ASP A 342 6.94 1.80 -1.84
N SER A 343 6.85 2.94 -2.51
CA SER A 343 5.65 3.34 -3.25
C SER A 343 5.72 2.93 -4.71
N ASP A 344 4.55 2.67 -5.29
CA ASP A 344 4.31 2.60 -6.73
C ASP A 344 3.82 3.97 -7.24
N PHE A 345 3.91 4.21 -8.53
CA PHE A 345 3.42 5.44 -9.15
C PHE A 345 1.89 5.39 -9.29
N ASP A 346 1.21 5.50 -8.15
CA ASP A 346 -0.24 5.33 -8.01
C ASP A 346 -1.02 6.56 -8.43
N HIS A 347 -1.90 6.43 -9.43
CA HIS A 347 -2.82 7.49 -9.85
C HIS A 347 -4.06 7.52 -8.95
N ASN A 348 -3.98 8.25 -7.84
CA ASN A 348 -5.01 8.29 -6.80
C ASN A 348 -6.08 9.39 -7.01
N GLY A 349 -5.89 10.30 -7.96
CA GLY A 349 -6.82 11.39 -8.24
C GLY A 349 -8.28 10.93 -8.47
N PRO A 350 -8.57 9.97 -9.38
CA PRO A 350 -9.94 9.52 -9.60
C PRO A 350 -10.61 8.91 -8.37
N GLY A 351 -9.89 8.11 -7.59
CA GLY A 351 -10.39 7.54 -6.33
C GLY A 351 -10.69 8.61 -5.28
N LEU A 352 -9.87 9.65 -5.22
CA LEU A 352 -10.08 10.79 -4.33
C LEU A 352 -11.33 11.61 -4.72
N VAL A 353 -11.62 11.78 -6.02
CA VAL A 353 -12.86 12.45 -6.47
C VAL A 353 -14.10 11.72 -5.97
N GLN A 354 -14.12 10.38 -6.08
CA GLN A 354 -15.23 9.58 -5.58
C GLN A 354 -15.36 9.74 -4.06
N LYS A 355 -14.26 9.61 -3.34
CA LYS A 355 -14.26 9.73 -1.86
C LYS A 355 -14.68 11.13 -1.40
N ALA A 356 -14.28 12.16 -2.11
CA ALA A 356 -14.71 13.54 -1.86
C ALA A 356 -16.23 13.71 -1.92
N SER A 357 -16.88 13.01 -2.86
CA SER A 357 -18.35 12.95 -2.94
C SER A 357 -18.96 12.22 -1.75
N ASP A 358 -18.42 11.04 -1.39
CA ASP A 358 -18.93 10.18 -0.32
C ASP A 358 -18.89 10.87 1.05
N LEU A 359 -17.83 11.66 1.30
CA LEU A 359 -17.61 12.34 2.59
C LEU A 359 -17.97 13.84 2.57
N ASN A 360 -18.60 14.33 1.48
CA ASN A 360 -18.93 15.73 1.30
C ASN A 360 -17.74 16.69 1.53
N ARG A 361 -16.59 16.37 0.90
CA ARG A 361 -15.33 17.13 0.96
C ARG A 361 -15.03 17.78 -0.39
N PRO A 362 -15.72 18.91 -0.71
CA PRO A 362 -15.53 19.60 -1.98
C PRO A 362 -14.10 20.17 -2.18
N ASP A 363 -13.36 20.38 -1.12
CA ASP A 363 -11.95 20.74 -1.13
C ASP A 363 -11.07 19.63 -1.73
N TRP A 364 -11.31 18.36 -1.38
CA TRP A 364 -10.59 17.24 -2.00
C TRP A 364 -10.92 17.06 -3.48
N ALA A 365 -12.20 17.26 -3.84
CA ALA A 365 -12.59 17.25 -5.25
C ALA A 365 -11.87 18.35 -6.04
N PHE A 366 -11.69 19.54 -5.47
CA PHE A 366 -10.96 20.64 -6.07
C PHE A 366 -9.49 20.28 -6.31
N VAL A 367 -8.81 19.73 -5.31
CA VAL A 367 -7.41 19.28 -5.42
C VAL A 367 -7.27 18.19 -6.48
N ALA A 368 -8.10 17.15 -6.44
CA ALA A 368 -8.01 15.99 -7.33
C ALA A 368 -8.34 16.32 -8.79
N THR A 369 -9.09 17.40 -9.04
CA THR A 369 -9.49 17.82 -10.39
C THR A 369 -8.76 19.08 -10.88
N ASN A 370 -7.69 19.47 -10.19
CA ASN A 370 -6.91 20.67 -10.54
C ASN A 370 -7.77 21.93 -10.66
N GLY A 371 -8.71 22.10 -9.73
CA GLY A 371 -9.61 23.25 -9.69
C GLY A 371 -10.86 23.16 -10.57
N ALA A 372 -11.05 22.07 -11.33
CA ALA A 372 -12.19 21.94 -12.24
C ALA A 372 -13.53 21.70 -11.52
N ASN A 373 -13.52 21.02 -10.37
CA ASN A 373 -14.71 20.71 -9.59
C ASN A 373 -14.45 20.96 -8.09
N GLY A 374 -15.51 21.24 -7.34
CA GLY A 374 -15.44 21.42 -5.90
C GLY A 374 -15.20 22.86 -5.47
N THR A 375 -14.61 23.04 -4.30
CA THR A 375 -14.34 24.37 -3.69
C THR A 375 -12.87 24.45 -3.32
N GLN A 376 -12.24 25.57 -3.69
CA GLN A 376 -10.83 25.79 -3.35
C GLN A 376 -10.61 25.67 -1.84
N PRO A 377 -9.60 24.87 -1.40
CA PRO A 377 -9.23 24.79 -0.01
C PRO A 377 -8.86 26.14 0.59
N ASP A 378 -9.24 26.37 1.84
CA ASP A 378 -8.86 27.57 2.56
C ASP A 378 -7.36 27.66 2.83
N GLY A 379 -6.85 28.88 2.89
CA GLY A 379 -5.46 29.18 3.22
C GLY A 379 -4.49 29.03 2.06
N LEU A 380 -3.22 28.77 2.38
CA LEU A 380 -2.15 28.61 1.39
C LEU A 380 -2.26 27.24 0.70
N PRO A 381 -1.78 27.13 -0.56
CA PRO A 381 -1.80 25.85 -1.26
C PRO A 381 -0.80 24.84 -0.70
N SER A 382 0.30 25.30 -0.11
CA SER A 382 1.30 24.45 0.55
C SER A 382 0.78 23.86 1.86
N ARG A 383 1.27 22.68 2.23
CA ARG A 383 0.88 21.99 3.45
C ARG A 383 2.10 21.44 4.18
N VAL A 384 2.05 21.50 5.50
CA VAL A 384 3.03 20.88 6.40
C VAL A 384 2.37 19.69 7.10
N PHE A 385 3.08 18.58 7.12
CA PHE A 385 2.76 17.40 7.92
C PHE A 385 3.88 17.22 8.96
N PRO A 386 3.78 17.89 10.11
CA PRO A 386 4.91 18.03 11.03
C PRO A 386 5.28 16.73 11.74
N TRP A 387 4.33 15.82 11.94
CA TRP A 387 4.64 14.50 12.50
C TRP A 387 5.29 13.58 11.47
N ALA A 388 4.87 13.65 10.22
CA ALA A 388 5.56 12.98 9.12
C ALA A 388 6.90 13.63 8.80
N GLY A 389 7.11 14.89 9.21
CA GLY A 389 8.30 15.67 8.87
C GLY A 389 8.34 16.07 7.40
N GLN A 390 7.18 16.31 6.78
CA GLN A 390 7.04 16.52 5.35
C GLN A 390 6.44 17.88 5.01
N LEU A 391 7.01 18.52 3.99
CA LEU A 391 6.51 19.79 3.45
C LEU A 391 6.13 19.62 1.98
N ILE A 392 4.87 19.93 1.68
CA ILE A 392 4.36 20.04 0.30
C ILE A 392 4.34 21.52 -0.07
N MET A 393 5.16 21.91 -1.01
CA MET A 393 5.24 23.28 -1.55
C MET A 393 4.41 23.37 -2.82
N ARG A 394 3.55 24.39 -2.94
CA ARG A 394 2.70 24.59 -4.13
C ARG A 394 2.59 26.04 -4.53
N SER A 395 2.51 26.32 -5.85
CA SER A 395 2.13 27.64 -6.35
C SER A 395 0.61 27.85 -6.42
N GLY A 396 -0.13 26.76 -6.59
CA GLY A 396 -1.57 26.77 -6.81
C GLY A 396 -2.13 25.35 -6.90
N TRP A 397 -3.32 25.24 -7.48
CA TRP A 397 -4.07 23.99 -7.56
C TRP A 397 -4.28 23.48 -9.00
N ASP A 398 -3.95 24.31 -10.01
CA ASP A 398 -4.10 23.92 -11.40
C ASP A 398 -3.03 22.89 -11.83
N ARG A 399 -3.21 22.30 -13.02
CA ARG A 399 -2.32 21.26 -13.54
C ARG A 399 -0.90 21.76 -13.78
N ASP A 400 -0.74 23.02 -14.15
CA ASP A 400 0.57 23.63 -14.44
C ASP A 400 1.26 24.17 -13.17
N ALA A 401 0.60 24.09 -12.00
CA ALA A 401 1.14 24.53 -10.73
C ALA A 401 2.47 23.86 -10.39
N HIS A 402 3.36 24.62 -9.78
CA HIS A 402 4.56 24.04 -9.15
C HIS A 402 4.16 23.18 -7.95
N TRP A 403 4.83 22.08 -7.78
CA TRP A 403 4.71 21.20 -6.63
C TRP A 403 6.08 20.66 -6.25
N ALA A 404 6.37 20.59 -4.95
CA ALA A 404 7.54 19.90 -4.46
C ALA A 404 7.22 19.18 -3.15
N PHE A 405 7.87 18.03 -2.94
CA PHE A 405 7.81 17.22 -1.73
C PHE A 405 9.19 17.20 -1.11
N PHE A 406 9.33 17.75 0.09
CA PHE A 406 10.55 17.71 0.89
C PHE A 406 10.33 16.83 2.12
N ASP A 407 11.18 15.82 2.28
CA ASP A 407 11.15 14.86 3.39
C ASP A 407 12.30 15.12 4.36
N ALA A 408 11.99 15.68 5.53
CA ALA A 408 12.93 15.89 6.64
C ALA A 408 12.63 14.96 7.82
N GLY A 409 11.66 14.06 7.68
CA GLY A 409 11.04 13.24 8.70
C GLY A 409 11.86 12.06 9.21
N PRO A 410 11.23 11.22 10.03
CA PRO A 410 11.77 9.92 10.41
C PRO A 410 11.76 8.97 9.21
N MET A 411 12.44 7.81 9.35
CA MET A 411 12.61 6.85 8.25
C MET A 411 11.35 6.05 7.90
N GLY A 412 10.37 5.99 8.81
CA GLY A 412 9.22 5.09 8.74
C GLY A 412 9.47 3.74 9.42
N ILE A 413 8.40 3.10 9.92
CA ILE A 413 8.49 1.82 10.67
C ILE A 413 8.60 0.59 9.75
N GLY A 414 8.28 0.73 8.46
CA GLY A 414 8.34 -0.32 7.46
C GLY A 414 8.56 0.26 6.06
N HIS A 415 8.89 -0.59 5.08
CA HIS A 415 9.00 -0.22 3.66
C HIS A 415 9.93 0.98 3.37
N ARG A 416 11.00 1.12 4.14
CA ARG A 416 11.86 2.31 4.28
C ARG A 416 12.97 2.38 3.25
N HIS A 417 13.31 3.62 2.88
CA HIS A 417 14.50 3.94 2.10
C HIS A 417 15.47 4.82 2.89
N ALA A 418 16.69 4.93 2.42
CA ALA A 418 17.72 5.80 3.00
C ALA A 418 17.74 7.15 2.25
N ASP A 419 16.66 7.93 2.39
CA ASP A 419 16.31 9.06 1.54
C ASP A 419 15.99 10.36 2.31
N LYS A 420 16.31 10.44 3.61
CA LYS A 420 16.06 11.65 4.39
C LYS A 420 16.70 12.86 3.73
N LEU A 421 15.94 13.98 3.68
CA LEU A 421 16.25 15.23 2.99
C LEU A 421 16.05 15.18 1.46
N HIS A 422 15.35 14.14 0.97
CA HIS A 422 14.97 14.06 -0.43
C HIS A 422 14.04 15.21 -0.84
N LEU A 423 14.18 15.67 -2.11
CA LEU A 423 13.32 16.66 -2.74
C LEU A 423 12.85 16.16 -4.09
N SER A 424 11.54 15.99 -4.27
CA SER A 424 10.89 15.79 -5.58
C SER A 424 10.26 17.10 -6.08
N VAL A 425 10.26 17.32 -7.41
CA VAL A 425 9.70 18.53 -8.02
C VAL A 425 8.85 18.18 -9.24
N SER A 426 7.66 18.78 -9.32
CA SER A 426 6.79 18.78 -10.49
C SER A 426 6.44 20.21 -10.86
N ALA A 427 6.36 20.52 -12.15
CA ALA A 427 5.93 21.83 -12.65
C ALA A 427 5.38 21.72 -14.07
N TYR A 428 4.44 22.60 -14.41
CA TYR A 428 3.84 22.67 -15.74
C TYR A 428 3.29 21.34 -16.25
N GLY A 429 2.59 20.61 -15.36
CA GLY A 429 1.91 19.36 -15.67
C GLY A 429 2.82 18.12 -15.81
N ARG A 430 4.08 18.20 -15.37
CA ARG A 430 5.09 17.16 -15.50
C ARG A 430 5.84 16.92 -14.19
N ASP A 431 6.13 15.64 -13.88
CA ASP A 431 7.09 15.27 -12.85
C ASP A 431 8.51 15.38 -13.42
N ILE A 432 9.39 16.10 -12.74
CA ILE A 432 10.70 16.48 -13.30
C ILE A 432 11.85 15.92 -12.45
N LEU A 433 11.93 16.29 -11.17
CA LEU A 433 12.85 15.67 -10.23
C LEU A 433 12.08 14.62 -9.43
N VAL A 434 12.52 13.39 -9.51
CA VAL A 434 11.77 12.25 -9.02
C VAL A 434 12.51 11.43 -7.96
N ASP A 435 11.76 10.66 -7.21
CA ASP A 435 12.24 9.57 -6.39
C ASP A 435 12.45 8.31 -7.25
N GLY A 436 13.40 7.46 -6.88
CA GLY A 436 13.71 6.24 -7.62
C GLY A 436 12.59 5.18 -7.62
N GLY A 437 11.71 5.19 -6.61
CA GLY A 437 10.72 4.13 -6.39
C GLY A 437 11.32 2.87 -5.78
N ARG A 438 10.54 1.75 -5.76
CA ARG A 438 10.90 0.54 -4.99
C ARG A 438 11.46 -0.64 -5.79
N TYR A 439 11.10 -0.77 -7.04
CA TYR A 439 11.37 -1.86 -7.98
C TYR A 439 10.96 -3.25 -7.46
N THR A 440 11.71 -3.88 -6.53
CA THR A 440 11.52 -5.28 -6.14
C THR A 440 11.73 -5.51 -4.65
N TYR A 441 11.14 -6.61 -4.13
CA TYR A 441 11.43 -7.13 -2.78
C TYR A 441 12.47 -8.27 -2.80
N VAL A 442 12.94 -8.69 -3.97
CA VAL A 442 14.00 -9.68 -4.07
C VAL A 442 15.32 -9.04 -3.63
N GLY A 443 15.93 -9.59 -2.59
CA GLY A 443 17.22 -9.11 -2.06
C GLY A 443 18.32 -9.20 -3.11
N GLY A 444 19.20 -8.21 -3.13
CA GLY A 444 20.32 -8.11 -4.07
C GLY A 444 20.65 -6.67 -4.42
N GLU A 445 21.54 -6.47 -5.37
CA GLU A 445 22.07 -5.16 -5.76
C GLU A 445 20.99 -4.17 -6.20
N TRP A 446 19.98 -4.62 -6.94
CA TRP A 446 18.86 -3.79 -7.37
C TRP A 446 17.99 -3.32 -6.21
N ARG A 447 17.66 -4.21 -5.26
CA ARG A 447 16.92 -3.78 -4.06
C ARG A 447 17.75 -2.79 -3.25
N ASN A 448 19.04 -3.04 -3.09
CA ASN A 448 19.94 -2.14 -2.37
C ASN A 448 20.08 -0.77 -3.05
N TYR A 449 20.07 -0.71 -4.39
CA TYR A 449 20.09 0.56 -5.11
C TYR A 449 18.79 1.35 -4.86
N PHE A 450 17.63 0.74 -5.10
CA PHE A 450 16.34 1.45 -4.99
C PHE A 450 15.98 1.86 -3.57
N THR A 451 16.44 1.14 -2.54
CA THR A 451 16.23 1.53 -1.13
C THR A 451 17.36 2.38 -0.55
N GLY A 452 18.46 2.46 -1.26
CA GLY A 452 19.66 3.20 -0.84
C GLY A 452 19.65 4.64 -1.34
N SER A 453 20.47 5.48 -0.71
CA SER A 453 20.56 6.91 -1.04
C SER A 453 20.96 7.20 -2.50
N ALA A 454 21.57 6.24 -3.20
CA ALA A 454 22.04 6.40 -4.58
C ALA A 454 20.91 6.59 -5.59
N SER A 455 19.66 6.21 -5.28
CA SER A 455 18.48 6.40 -6.14
C SER A 455 17.65 7.64 -5.77
N HIS A 456 18.10 8.45 -4.82
CA HIS A 456 17.37 9.60 -4.29
C HIS A 456 18.10 10.92 -4.49
N ASN A 457 17.37 12.05 -4.42
CA ASN A 457 17.93 13.41 -4.55
C ASN A 457 18.56 13.88 -3.23
N VAL A 458 19.62 13.21 -2.82
CA VAL A 458 20.33 13.42 -1.55
C VAL A 458 21.84 13.45 -1.76
N ILE A 459 22.59 13.53 -0.65
CA ILE A 459 24.06 13.53 -0.63
C ILE A 459 24.57 12.13 -0.27
N LEU A 460 25.64 11.69 -0.96
CA LEU A 460 26.47 10.55 -0.55
C LEU A 460 27.81 11.07 0.01
N ILE A 461 28.40 10.33 0.94
CA ILE A 461 29.71 10.61 1.52
C ILE A 461 30.65 9.43 1.24
N ASP A 462 31.79 9.69 0.57
CA ASP A 462 32.75 8.66 0.13
C ASP A 462 32.07 7.51 -0.65
N GLY A 463 31.01 7.84 -1.44
CA GLY A 463 30.18 6.89 -2.18
C GLY A 463 29.19 6.11 -1.32
N GLN A 464 29.08 6.39 -0.04
CA GLN A 464 28.20 5.70 0.89
C GLN A 464 26.90 6.49 1.13
N GLY A 465 25.78 5.78 1.17
CA GLY A 465 24.47 6.33 1.52
C GLY A 465 24.22 6.44 3.02
N GLN A 466 23.11 7.02 3.37
CA GLN A 466 22.64 7.21 4.75
C GLN A 466 22.48 5.87 5.48
N ARG A 467 22.83 5.84 6.76
CA ARG A 467 22.48 4.76 7.69
C ARG A 467 21.03 4.90 8.16
N ASN A 468 20.54 3.86 8.83
CA ASN A 468 19.26 3.95 9.53
C ASN A 468 19.29 5.11 10.55
N HIS A 469 18.22 5.87 10.60
CA HIS A 469 17.94 6.93 11.57
C HIS A 469 16.63 6.61 12.29
N PRO A 470 16.13 7.43 13.23
CA PRO A 470 14.88 7.14 13.93
C PRO A 470 13.75 6.76 13.00
N PHE A 471 13.07 5.65 13.30
CA PHE A 471 12.00 5.10 12.46
C PHE A 471 10.68 5.83 12.64
N ALA A 472 10.47 6.45 13.79
CA ALA A 472 9.27 7.18 14.15
C ALA A 472 9.64 8.37 15.06
N THR A 473 8.69 9.26 15.22
CA THR A 473 8.79 10.37 16.19
C THR A 473 7.58 10.37 17.13
N ASP A 474 7.77 10.88 18.32
CA ASP A 474 6.74 11.14 19.33
C ASP A 474 6.45 12.65 19.51
N THR A 475 7.09 13.49 18.70
CA THR A 475 6.95 14.95 18.70
C THR A 475 6.88 15.51 17.29
N PRO A 476 6.04 16.51 17.03
CA PRO A 476 5.97 17.16 15.72
C PRO A 476 7.20 18.02 15.44
N MET A 477 7.53 18.17 14.16
CA MET A 477 8.63 19.00 13.67
C MET A 477 8.16 20.43 13.27
N ASP A 478 7.32 21.05 14.08
CA ASP A 478 6.68 22.35 13.77
C ASP A 478 7.71 23.46 13.47
N ASP A 479 8.83 23.47 14.22
CA ASP A 479 9.89 24.47 14.07
C ASP A 479 10.76 24.29 12.79
N HIS A 480 10.55 23.23 12.03
CA HIS A 480 11.33 22.92 10.83
C HIS A 480 10.74 23.52 9.55
N PHE A 481 9.52 24.02 9.60
CA PHE A 481 8.79 24.43 8.41
C PHE A 481 8.14 25.80 8.56
N VAL A 482 8.18 26.59 7.48
CA VAL A 482 7.46 27.86 7.37
C VAL A 482 6.69 27.87 6.05
N THR A 483 5.41 28.24 6.10
CA THR A 483 4.61 28.55 4.92
C THR A 483 4.11 29.98 4.99
N ALA A 484 4.39 30.78 3.96
CA ALA A 484 3.99 32.18 3.86
C ALA A 484 3.37 32.48 2.47
N PRO A 485 2.66 33.60 2.29
CA PRO A 485 2.06 33.93 1.00
C PRO A 485 3.05 33.95 -0.16
N GLU A 486 4.28 34.39 0.08
CA GLU A 486 5.28 34.57 -0.95
C GLU A 486 6.32 33.46 -1.04
N TYR A 487 6.49 32.66 0.03
CA TYR A 487 7.50 31.60 0.06
C TYR A 487 7.12 30.48 1.02
N ASP A 488 7.75 29.33 0.83
CA ASP A 488 7.81 28.22 1.79
C ASP A 488 9.26 27.93 2.12
N LEU A 489 9.49 27.36 3.32
CA LEU A 489 10.82 27.02 3.80
C LEU A 489 10.75 25.72 4.60
N GLY A 490 11.66 24.79 4.30
CA GLY A 490 11.82 23.53 5.03
C GLY A 490 13.28 23.31 5.41
N TYR A 491 13.53 22.80 6.61
CA TYR A 491 14.85 22.48 7.12
C TYR A 491 14.89 21.07 7.69
N GLY A 492 15.96 20.35 7.41
CA GLY A 492 16.18 19.02 7.95
C GLY A 492 17.66 18.74 8.22
N VAL A 493 17.91 17.76 9.10
CA VAL A 493 19.24 17.33 9.51
C VAL A 493 19.35 15.82 9.42
N PHE A 494 20.49 15.35 8.89
CA PHE A 494 20.91 13.96 8.94
C PHE A 494 22.29 13.85 9.58
N GLU A 495 22.40 13.07 10.68
CA GLU A 495 23.62 12.89 11.45
C GLU A 495 23.81 11.45 11.96
N SER A 496 23.03 10.50 11.44
CA SER A 496 23.12 9.08 11.87
C SER A 496 24.27 8.31 11.19
N GLY A 497 25.07 8.98 10.36
CA GLY A 497 26.23 8.42 9.67
C GLY A 497 25.90 7.83 8.29
N PHE A 498 26.94 7.55 7.52
CA PHE A 498 26.86 7.09 6.13
C PHE A 498 27.57 5.74 5.99
N GLY A 499 26.89 4.70 5.53
CA GLY A 499 27.43 3.36 5.26
C GLY A 499 28.54 2.95 6.24
N ASP A 500 29.71 2.58 5.72
CA ASP A 500 30.88 2.20 6.50
C ASP A 500 31.84 3.39 6.78
N VAL A 501 31.38 4.62 6.53
CA VAL A 501 32.17 5.83 6.78
C VAL A 501 32.46 5.97 8.28
N GLU A 502 33.73 6.02 8.66
CA GLU A 502 34.17 6.25 10.04
C GLU A 502 34.20 7.75 10.36
N GLY A 503 33.91 8.08 11.63
CA GLY A 503 33.91 9.45 12.15
C GLY A 503 32.57 10.15 11.93
N ASP A 504 32.54 11.43 12.28
CA ASP A 504 31.31 12.20 12.30
C ASP A 504 31.07 12.94 10.97
N VAL A 505 29.90 12.79 10.46
CA VAL A 505 29.39 13.56 9.30
C VAL A 505 27.98 14.03 9.61
N LYS A 506 27.74 15.33 9.46
CA LYS A 506 26.44 15.95 9.57
C LYS A 506 26.05 16.57 8.23
N HIS A 507 24.84 16.28 7.76
CA HIS A 507 24.24 16.91 6.60
C HIS A 507 23.01 17.70 7.03
N GLU A 508 23.00 18.99 6.77
CA GLU A 508 21.87 19.89 6.95
C GLU A 508 21.40 20.34 5.58
N ARG A 509 20.10 20.25 5.33
CA ARG A 509 19.47 20.76 4.09
C ARG A 509 18.37 21.72 4.42
N LEU A 510 18.39 22.87 3.75
CA LEU A 510 17.32 23.84 3.76
C LEU A 510 16.78 23.99 2.34
N VAL A 511 15.47 23.95 2.20
CA VAL A 511 14.78 24.14 0.92
C VAL A 511 13.90 25.37 1.04
N TYR A 512 14.22 26.41 0.26
CA TYR A 512 13.41 27.60 0.09
C TYR A 512 12.68 27.54 -1.24
N TYR A 513 11.40 27.87 -1.23
CA TYR A 513 10.58 27.98 -2.42
C TYR A 513 9.99 29.38 -2.55
N LYS A 514 10.43 30.17 -3.54
CA LYS A 514 9.71 31.38 -3.95
C LYS A 514 8.46 30.99 -4.70
N ARG A 515 7.30 31.24 -4.10
CA ARG A 515 6.01 30.75 -4.62
C ARG A 515 5.77 31.21 -6.06
N GLY A 516 5.58 30.23 -6.97
CA GLY A 516 5.40 30.48 -8.41
C GLY A 516 6.68 30.88 -9.14
N GLY A 517 7.84 30.88 -8.47
CA GLY A 517 9.12 31.30 -9.06
C GLY A 517 10.11 30.14 -9.17
N TYR A 518 10.87 29.87 -8.11
CA TYR A 518 12.01 28.96 -8.13
C TYR A 518 12.24 28.34 -6.75
N TRP A 519 13.07 27.28 -6.67
CA TRP A 519 13.59 26.74 -5.41
C TRP A 519 15.05 27.08 -5.24
N ILE A 520 15.47 27.27 -3.99
CA ILE A 520 16.88 27.26 -3.56
C ILE A 520 17.04 26.12 -2.57
N VAL A 521 18.01 25.24 -2.82
CA VAL A 521 18.41 24.21 -1.89
C VAL A 521 19.79 24.56 -1.33
N VAL A 522 19.93 24.61 -0.03
CA VAL A 522 21.22 24.85 0.64
C VAL A 522 21.59 23.58 1.39
N ASP A 523 22.76 23.01 1.05
CA ASP A 523 23.35 21.87 1.72
C ASP A 523 24.57 22.34 2.53
N ARG A 524 24.56 22.05 3.84
CA ARG A 524 25.71 22.24 4.71
C ARG A 524 26.20 20.87 5.18
N ILE A 525 27.43 20.56 4.84
CA ILE A 525 28.08 19.31 5.25
C ILE A 525 29.21 19.65 6.23
N THR A 526 29.21 19.02 7.40
CA THR A 526 30.26 19.09 8.38
C THR A 526 30.92 17.72 8.50
N THR A 527 32.24 17.69 8.34
CA THR A 527 33.04 16.46 8.39
C THR A 527 34.26 16.62 9.33
N ASP A 528 34.69 15.53 9.96
CA ASP A 528 35.87 15.46 10.81
C ASP A 528 37.19 15.35 10.03
N ARG A 529 37.13 15.07 8.72
CA ARG A 529 38.27 14.89 7.83
C ARG A 529 37.91 15.17 6.37
N SER A 530 38.88 15.12 5.45
CA SER A 530 38.58 15.24 4.02
C SER A 530 37.71 14.09 3.54
N ARG A 531 36.64 14.42 2.81
CA ARG A 531 35.62 13.49 2.29
C ARG A 531 35.26 13.84 0.86
N ARG A 532 34.96 12.82 0.06
CA ARG A 532 34.25 13.00 -1.21
C ARG A 532 32.76 13.17 -0.92
N VAL A 533 32.18 14.24 -1.42
CA VAL A 533 30.73 14.53 -1.40
C VAL A 533 30.19 14.35 -2.78
N THR A 534 29.11 13.57 -2.91
CA THR A 534 28.38 13.37 -4.17
C THR A 534 26.94 13.86 -3.99
N ALA A 535 26.53 14.89 -4.73
CA ALA A 535 25.16 15.38 -4.77
C ALA A 535 24.43 14.81 -6.00
N LEU A 536 23.21 14.31 -5.80
CA LEU A 536 22.44 13.59 -6.81
C LEU A 536 21.15 14.32 -7.15
N TRP A 537 20.87 14.42 -8.46
CA TRP A 537 19.61 14.91 -8.99
C TRP A 537 19.07 13.95 -10.06
N HIS A 538 17.98 13.22 -9.74
CA HIS A 538 17.34 12.25 -10.61
C HIS A 538 16.14 12.90 -11.33
N PHE A 539 16.17 12.79 -12.66
CA PHE A 539 15.08 13.29 -13.50
C PHE A 539 14.15 12.16 -13.92
N HIS A 540 12.90 12.50 -14.21
CA HIS A 540 11.94 11.52 -14.72
C HIS A 540 12.45 10.91 -16.04
N PRO A 541 12.20 9.62 -16.34
CA PRO A 541 12.64 8.95 -17.57
C PRO A 541 12.32 9.72 -18.88
N ASP A 542 11.21 10.45 -18.89
CA ASP A 542 10.79 11.23 -20.06
C ASP A 542 11.57 12.54 -20.26
N CYS A 543 12.48 12.90 -19.34
CA CYS A 543 13.27 14.11 -19.44
C CYS A 543 14.51 13.91 -20.30
N THR A 544 14.70 14.80 -21.30
CA THR A 544 15.97 14.94 -22.02
C THR A 544 16.85 15.92 -21.26
N VAL A 545 17.94 15.42 -20.64
CA VAL A 545 18.83 16.22 -19.79
C VAL A 545 20.17 16.44 -20.44
N THR A 546 20.69 17.66 -20.35
CA THR A 546 22.03 18.05 -20.78
C THR A 546 22.77 18.78 -19.68
N ILE A 547 24.11 18.77 -19.75
CA ILE A 547 24.98 19.56 -18.86
C ILE A 547 25.51 20.76 -19.63
N GLU A 548 25.22 21.95 -19.14
CA GLU A 548 25.69 23.23 -19.67
C GLU A 548 26.62 23.91 -18.66
N GLY A 549 27.94 23.80 -18.87
CA GLY A 549 28.93 24.15 -17.85
C GLY A 549 28.78 23.22 -16.64
N GLN A 550 28.35 23.77 -15.50
CA GLN A 550 27.99 22.96 -14.32
C GLN A 550 26.48 22.85 -14.10
N SER A 551 25.65 23.48 -14.96
CA SER A 551 24.19 23.42 -14.83
C SER A 551 23.61 22.15 -15.47
N ALA A 552 22.68 21.50 -14.77
CA ALA A 552 21.84 20.44 -15.35
C ALA A 552 20.56 21.05 -15.92
N VAL A 553 20.22 20.74 -17.17
CA VAL A 553 19.09 21.36 -17.87
C VAL A 553 18.26 20.31 -18.57
N SER A 554 16.96 20.23 -18.28
CA SER A 554 16.02 19.50 -19.11
C SER A 554 15.47 20.40 -20.24
N THR A 555 15.31 19.85 -21.45
CA THR A 555 15.12 20.67 -22.68
C THR A 555 13.98 20.21 -23.57
N ASP A 556 12.98 19.49 -23.02
CA ASP A 556 11.87 18.96 -23.82
C ASP A 556 10.93 20.08 -24.29
N ALA A 557 10.57 20.04 -25.57
CA ALA A 557 9.72 21.08 -26.17
C ALA A 557 8.29 21.04 -25.59
N ASP A 558 7.72 22.20 -25.30
CA ASP A 558 6.34 22.37 -24.81
C ASP A 558 5.99 21.65 -23.50
N ALA A 559 6.99 21.09 -22.80
CA ALA A 559 6.84 20.39 -21.53
C ALA A 559 7.37 21.22 -20.35
N GLY A 560 7.04 20.78 -19.12
CA GLY A 560 7.68 21.26 -17.90
C GLY A 560 9.14 20.85 -17.86
N ASN A 561 10.05 21.78 -17.60
CA ASN A 561 11.49 21.57 -17.52
C ASN A 561 12.07 22.31 -16.32
N VAL A 562 13.30 21.96 -15.93
CA VAL A 562 14.07 22.70 -14.93
C VAL A 562 15.51 22.94 -15.38
N ARG A 563 16.09 24.04 -14.89
CA ARG A 563 17.54 24.28 -14.86
C ARG A 563 18.01 24.23 -13.41
N ILE A 564 18.97 23.39 -13.09
CA ILE A 564 19.65 23.33 -11.79
C ILE A 564 21.00 24.00 -11.94
N VAL A 565 21.23 25.06 -11.17
CA VAL A 565 22.46 25.85 -11.21
C VAL A 565 23.13 25.77 -9.85
N PRO A 566 24.33 25.16 -9.73
CA PRO A 566 25.12 25.26 -8.50
C PRO A 566 25.60 26.70 -8.30
N SER A 567 25.77 27.12 -7.04
CA SER A 567 26.27 28.45 -6.73
C SER A 567 27.66 28.69 -7.33
N SER A 568 27.91 29.92 -7.81
CA SER A 568 29.21 30.31 -8.36
C SER A 568 30.31 30.16 -7.31
N GLY A 569 31.56 30.01 -7.77
CA GLY A 569 32.71 29.81 -6.89
C GLY A 569 32.85 28.39 -6.30
N THR A 570 31.89 27.52 -6.55
CA THR A 570 31.94 26.09 -6.24
C THR A 570 32.25 25.29 -7.50
N GLU A 571 33.40 24.61 -7.54
CA GLU A 571 33.75 23.74 -8.68
C GLU A 571 33.34 22.32 -8.37
N TRP A 572 32.54 21.74 -9.30
CA TRP A 572 32.07 20.36 -9.27
C TRP A 572 32.60 19.58 -10.46
N ASP A 573 32.95 18.32 -10.24
CA ASP A 573 33.04 17.33 -11.33
C ASP A 573 31.64 16.83 -11.61
N VAL A 574 31.13 17.12 -12.82
CA VAL A 574 29.71 16.89 -13.15
C VAL A 574 29.60 15.83 -14.23
N SER A 575 28.79 14.81 -13.97
CA SER A 575 28.52 13.74 -14.93
C SER A 575 27.02 13.44 -15.03
N LEU A 576 26.62 12.78 -16.14
CA LEU A 576 25.27 12.34 -16.39
C LEU A 576 25.26 10.81 -16.55
N ALA A 577 24.52 10.11 -15.70
CA ALA A 577 24.28 8.68 -15.79
C ALA A 577 22.83 8.39 -16.19
N ALA A 578 22.59 7.38 -17.02
CA ALA A 578 21.25 6.90 -17.34
C ALA A 578 21.35 5.42 -17.71
N GLY A 579 20.66 4.56 -16.94
CA GLY A 579 20.66 3.12 -17.16
C GLY A 579 22.03 2.46 -16.96
N GLN A 580 22.88 3.05 -16.11
CA GLN A 580 24.21 2.51 -15.82
C GLN A 580 24.11 1.34 -14.85
N GLU A 581 24.78 0.24 -15.13
CA GLU A 581 24.91 -0.92 -14.24
C GLU A 581 26.32 -1.08 -13.69
N GLU A 582 27.36 -0.65 -14.44
CA GLU A 582 28.77 -0.73 -14.07
C GLU A 582 29.44 0.65 -14.14
N PRO A 583 30.42 1.00 -13.27
CA PRO A 583 30.92 0.22 -12.12
C PRO A 583 29.97 0.21 -10.92
N GLU A 584 28.98 1.08 -10.88
CA GLU A 584 27.94 1.20 -9.87
C GLU A 584 26.60 1.44 -10.56
N ILE A 585 25.52 0.90 -10.01
CA ILE A 585 24.16 1.10 -10.55
C ILE A 585 23.80 2.58 -10.33
N GLN A 586 23.44 3.28 -11.42
CA GLN A 586 22.98 4.67 -11.36
C GLN A 586 22.04 5.02 -12.53
N GLY A 587 21.10 5.96 -12.27
CA GLY A 587 20.20 6.45 -13.29
C GLY A 587 19.12 5.45 -13.68
N TRP A 588 18.41 4.92 -12.69
CA TRP A 588 17.27 4.05 -12.85
C TRP A 588 16.06 4.55 -12.04
N TRP A 589 14.87 4.31 -12.59
CA TRP A 589 13.58 4.67 -12.01
C TRP A 589 12.62 3.48 -12.08
N SER A 590 11.80 3.31 -11.07
CA SER A 590 10.80 2.25 -10.98
C SER A 590 9.40 2.84 -10.86
N ARG A 591 8.57 2.56 -11.86
CA ARG A 591 7.17 2.96 -11.84
C ARG A 591 6.35 2.11 -10.87
N GLU A 592 6.61 0.80 -10.85
CA GLU A 592 5.84 -0.19 -10.12
C GLU A 592 6.66 -1.46 -9.88
N TYR A 593 6.11 -2.36 -9.10
CA TYR A 593 6.78 -3.61 -8.74
C TYR A 593 7.29 -4.37 -9.98
N ASN A 594 8.56 -4.81 -9.91
CA ASN A 594 9.30 -5.51 -10.97
C ASN A 594 9.47 -4.76 -12.30
N HIS A 595 9.13 -3.46 -12.36
CA HIS A 595 9.34 -2.63 -13.54
C HIS A 595 10.38 -1.55 -13.26
N LYS A 596 11.46 -1.47 -14.08
CA LYS A 596 12.45 -0.40 -14.00
C LYS A 596 12.77 0.13 -15.40
N ALA A 597 13.13 1.40 -15.48
CA ALA A 597 13.52 2.07 -16.71
C ALA A 597 14.77 2.94 -16.48
N PRO A 598 15.66 3.10 -17.48
CA PRO A 598 16.69 4.13 -17.46
C PRO A 598 16.10 5.52 -17.20
N SER A 599 16.79 6.30 -16.33
CA SER A 599 16.37 7.62 -15.92
C SER A 599 17.59 8.54 -15.78
N PRO A 600 17.59 9.77 -16.32
CA PRO A 600 18.74 10.64 -16.18
C PRO A 600 19.04 11.01 -14.72
N ALA A 601 20.25 10.79 -14.26
CA ALA A 601 20.75 11.20 -12.96
C ALA A 601 22.00 12.07 -13.17
N VAL A 602 21.95 13.32 -12.69
CA VAL A 602 23.12 14.19 -12.69
C VAL A 602 23.86 14.05 -11.38
N VAL A 603 25.13 13.74 -11.48
CA VAL A 603 26.04 13.45 -10.39
C VAL A 603 27.06 14.58 -10.25
N TYR A 604 27.13 15.19 -9.08
CA TYR A 604 28.05 16.27 -8.76
C TYR A 604 29.03 15.80 -7.68
N ASP A 605 30.30 15.69 -8.02
CA ASP A 605 31.35 15.20 -7.12
C ASP A 605 32.33 16.29 -6.75
N ARG A 606 32.74 16.34 -5.49
CA ARG A 606 33.87 17.13 -5.02
C ARG A 606 34.43 16.63 -3.68
N ASN A 607 35.65 17.04 -3.34
CA ASN A 607 36.21 16.80 -2.02
C ASN A 607 36.02 18.04 -1.14
N ILE A 608 35.64 17.80 0.11
CA ILE A 608 35.47 18.83 1.14
C ILE A 608 36.32 18.50 2.37
N SER A 609 36.52 19.48 3.25
CA SER A 609 37.15 19.28 4.55
C SER A 609 36.60 20.26 5.59
N GLY A 610 36.20 19.76 6.75
CA GLY A 610 35.56 20.57 7.78
C GLY A 610 34.11 20.88 7.43
N THR A 611 33.65 22.10 7.60
CA THR A 611 32.29 22.54 7.25
C THR A 611 32.29 23.29 5.93
N GLU A 612 31.54 22.79 4.96
CA GLU A 612 31.28 23.49 3.69
C GLU A 612 29.80 23.62 3.44
N THR A 613 29.40 24.76 2.84
CA THR A 613 27.99 25.05 2.45
C THR A 613 27.99 25.36 0.97
N PHE A 614 27.08 24.70 0.25
CA PHE A 614 26.84 24.94 -1.16
C PHE A 614 25.32 25.04 -1.41
N ALA A 615 24.96 25.73 -2.49
CA ALA A 615 23.57 25.97 -2.79
C ALA A 615 23.27 25.67 -4.26
N TRP A 616 22.03 25.33 -4.51
CA TRP A 616 21.46 24.97 -5.81
C TRP A 616 20.26 25.86 -6.08
N LEU A 617 20.22 26.50 -7.23
CA LEU A 617 19.02 27.17 -7.76
C LEU A 617 18.32 26.26 -8.75
N ILE A 618 17.03 26.00 -8.54
CA ILE A 618 16.18 25.20 -9.42
C ILE A 618 15.14 26.10 -10.06
N VAL A 619 15.30 26.38 -11.35
CA VAL A 619 14.42 27.26 -12.14
C VAL A 619 13.50 26.43 -13.03
N PRO A 620 12.20 26.34 -12.72
CA PRO A 620 11.24 25.65 -13.58
C PRO A 620 10.80 26.56 -14.73
N ALA A 621 10.52 25.95 -15.89
CA ALA A 621 9.93 26.64 -17.03
C ALA A 621 9.08 25.72 -17.90
N LYS A 622 8.13 26.25 -18.64
CA LYS A 622 7.50 25.56 -19.76
C LYS A 622 8.35 25.75 -21.00
N GLY A 623 8.82 24.67 -21.60
CA GLY A 623 9.85 24.72 -22.65
C GLY A 623 11.25 24.93 -22.06
N VAL A 624 12.17 25.54 -22.83
CA VAL A 624 13.58 25.69 -22.40
C VAL A 624 13.70 26.67 -21.24
N PRO A 625 14.26 26.23 -20.07
CA PRO A 625 14.46 27.11 -18.94
C PRO A 625 15.47 28.22 -19.28
N PRO A 626 15.26 29.47 -18.80
CA PRO A 626 16.17 30.56 -19.05
C PRO A 626 17.57 30.30 -18.49
N GLU A 627 18.59 30.94 -19.08
CA GLU A 627 19.90 31.04 -18.45
C GLU A 627 19.76 31.77 -17.11
N ALA A 628 20.50 31.29 -16.10
CA ALA A 628 20.47 31.86 -14.77
C ALA A 628 21.87 32.00 -14.19
N THR A 629 22.06 33.03 -13.39
CA THR A 629 23.24 33.20 -12.54
C THR A 629 22.82 33.10 -11.09
N PHE A 630 23.63 32.41 -10.31
CA PHE A 630 23.37 32.13 -8.90
C PHE A 630 24.64 32.21 -8.08
N ASP A 631 24.66 33.13 -7.12
CA ASP A 631 25.75 33.29 -6.15
C ASP A 631 25.21 33.02 -4.75
N ALA A 632 26.00 32.38 -3.92
CA ALA A 632 25.66 32.11 -2.52
C ALA A 632 26.86 32.47 -1.62
N ASP A 633 26.71 33.57 -0.89
CA ASP A 633 27.74 34.03 0.07
C ASP A 633 27.39 33.55 1.50
N VAL A 634 28.25 32.74 2.05
CA VAL A 634 28.04 32.10 3.36
C VAL A 634 28.68 32.96 4.45
N ASN A 635 27.86 33.40 5.41
CA ASN A 635 28.31 34.13 6.59
C ASN A 635 27.78 33.46 7.86
N HIS A 636 28.56 32.59 8.49
CA HIS A 636 28.14 31.73 9.59
C HIS A 636 26.92 30.87 9.23
N ASP A 637 25.80 31.12 9.89
CA ASP A 637 24.55 30.38 9.65
C ASP A 637 23.66 31.00 8.57
N THR A 638 24.01 32.20 8.09
CA THR A 638 23.26 32.91 7.04
C THR A 638 23.91 32.70 5.69
N VAL A 639 23.09 32.44 4.68
CA VAL A 639 23.48 32.35 3.28
C VAL A 639 22.76 33.46 2.52
N GLU A 640 23.52 34.39 1.94
CA GLU A 640 22.99 35.41 1.03
C GLU A 640 22.98 34.82 -0.37
N CYS A 641 21.79 34.62 -0.91
CA CYS A 641 21.56 34.03 -2.22
C CYS A 641 21.15 35.13 -3.24
N ASN A 642 21.99 35.36 -4.24
CA ASN A 642 21.73 36.29 -5.33
C ASN A 642 21.30 35.52 -6.59
N VAL A 643 20.05 35.70 -7.03
CA VAL A 643 19.41 34.96 -8.11
C VAL A 643 19.08 35.91 -9.25
N ALA A 644 19.57 35.61 -10.47
CA ALA A 644 19.17 36.37 -11.66
C ALA A 644 18.89 35.45 -12.86
N PHE A 645 17.69 35.58 -13.45
CA PHE A 645 17.28 34.92 -14.68
C PHE A 645 16.05 35.67 -15.29
N GLY A 646 15.97 35.78 -16.60
CA GLY A 646 14.94 36.56 -17.26
C GLY A 646 14.81 37.98 -16.69
N GLU A 647 13.65 38.32 -16.13
CA GLU A 647 13.38 39.60 -15.44
C GLU A 647 13.58 39.49 -13.91
N THR A 648 13.83 38.28 -13.40
CA THR A 648 14.06 38.01 -11.97
C THR A 648 15.45 38.48 -11.57
N ASN A 649 15.53 39.34 -10.55
CA ASN A 649 16.78 39.71 -9.88
C ASN A 649 16.48 39.91 -8.39
N ASN A 650 16.77 38.89 -7.60
CA ASN A 650 16.40 38.80 -6.19
C ASN A 650 17.61 38.46 -5.32
N THR A 651 17.66 39.08 -4.14
CA THR A 651 18.54 38.62 -3.04
C THR A 651 17.68 38.05 -1.94
N VAL A 652 18.02 36.85 -1.49
CA VAL A 652 17.32 36.12 -0.40
C VAL A 652 18.34 35.75 0.68
N TYR A 653 18.04 36.08 1.93
CA TYR A 653 18.87 35.69 3.09
C TYR A 653 18.24 34.49 3.76
N LEU A 654 18.96 33.39 3.81
CA LEU A 654 18.53 32.12 4.37
C LEU A 654 19.34 31.79 5.62
N GLU A 655 18.67 31.44 6.71
CA GLU A 655 19.33 31.01 7.94
C GLU A 655 19.26 29.48 8.03
N VAL A 656 20.42 28.82 7.95
CA VAL A 656 20.55 27.36 8.05
C VAL A 656 20.64 26.98 9.51
N ALA A 657 19.48 26.90 10.17
CA ALA A 657 19.38 26.57 11.60
C ALA A 657 18.01 25.97 11.91
N ASN A 658 17.87 25.35 13.08
CA ASN A 658 16.56 25.04 13.64
C ASN A 658 15.76 26.34 13.76
N LYS A 659 14.52 26.38 13.26
CA LYS A 659 13.70 27.57 13.03
C LYS A 659 14.20 28.40 11.83
N PRO A 660 14.09 27.84 10.63
CA PRO A 660 14.61 28.48 9.44
C PRO A 660 13.90 29.82 9.22
N LEU A 661 14.67 30.84 8.83
CA LEU A 661 14.18 32.17 8.47
C LEU A 661 14.60 32.51 7.04
N ALA A 662 13.69 33.14 6.29
CA ALA A 662 13.98 33.80 5.01
C ALA A 662 13.67 35.29 5.15
N ARG A 663 14.54 36.17 4.64
CA ARG A 663 14.39 37.62 4.61
C ARG A 663 14.65 38.20 3.23
#